data_042424db1f0c5122fed8cb13bb6acd5a
#
_entry.id   042424db1f0c5122fed8cb13bb6acd5a
#
_cell.length_a   1.000
_cell.length_b   1.000
_cell.length_c   1.000
_cell.angle_alpha   90.00
_cell.angle_beta   90.00
_cell.angle_gamma   90.00
#
_symmetry.space_group_name_H-M   'P 1'
#
loop_
_entity.id
_entity.type
_entity.pdbx_description
1 polymer ?
#
loop_
_entity_poly.entity_id
_entity_poly.type
_entity_poly.pdbx_seq_one_letter_code
_entity_poly.pdbx_strand_id
1 'polypeptide(L)'
;MKKNYLSPLALLISATLFSTIVSAEQSSTQVVDALANMDVKINVIDNQAGEHGIDCAALGADWAACNRVDITLTNGFDAIESDDWALYFHSIRQILKQDNPQFKITHVTGDLHKITPTSQFKGIKAHEKVVLPITGEYWQVNYSDFMPRWYATSGDALPRNLKSTDTQDPTQFVAPFELKNWKRVGADNNVLMTAENRYQKNTALNALSEQQMRGQILPTPLDITLQQGDVDLSKGINLHLEGLTKEELTVINEHLQQVKLKQNNQGFLVEGKIIPNQFAIDNQISGAYELVITPQKALIVGYDRVGLFYGMESLLSAVSESEKPTIATMTVKDKPRMEYRGVFLDVGRNFHSKQVVMRLIDQMSRYKLNKFHFHLTDDEGWRIEIPGLPELTEVGSQRCHDLDEQTCLLPQLGSGAENNNMGSGYFTRDDYIDILRYAKARHIEVIPEIDMPAHARSAVVSMEARYNKLKAAGDEKGAEQYRLVDPSDTSVTTSVQFYDKRSYLNPCLESSKNFVNKVVSEVMQMHEEAGVPLKTWHFGGDEAKNIRLGAGFQDKNGAIESGKGIIDKQIEDKPWAKSKACQLLIKNGDVSDFDHLSSHFAKQVSEGLQQEGVTTMQAWQDGLKDAVNAKDFATKNVRVNFWDTLYWGGFDSANDWANKGYQVVISNPDYVYFDMPYEVNPSESGYYWATRASDEQKVFSFAPDNLPQNAETSVDRDGNQFTAKSDKPWPGIYGLSGQLWSEAVRTDDQVEYMLFPRILPLAERAWHKAEWENDYQAGREYVGGKTQHVSQQNLANDWDRFATIVGVKELPRLDRAGVAYRIPVPGAKIENGVLLANLSYPGLVIEYSLGESDHWQTYSAQHPPKVNGSVKVRAKNALGTRTSRVEIVTQK
;
A
#
# COMPACT_ATOMS: atom_id res chain seq x y z
N MET A 1 -20.71 39.98 98.97
CA MET A 1 -21.62 41.11 99.13
C MET A 1 -21.73 41.83 97.75
N LYS A 2 -22.96 42.01 97.29
CA LYS A 2 -23.45 43.01 96.35
C LYS A 2 -22.72 43.22 95.04
N LYS A 3 -23.31 42.69 93.90
CA LYS A 3 -24.26 43.34 93.01
C LYS A 3 -23.74 44.65 92.35
N ASN A 4 -23.59 44.61 91.03
CA ASN A 4 -24.56 45.39 90.14
C ASN A 4 -24.30 45.09 88.66
N TYR A 5 -25.43 45.01 87.95
CA TYR A 5 -25.66 44.90 86.53
C TYR A 5 -25.27 46.17 85.76
N LEU A 6 -24.87 46.01 84.52
CA LEU A 6 -25.30 46.86 83.39
C LEU A 6 -25.03 46.12 82.04
N SER A 7 -26.06 46.04 81.24
CA SER A 7 -26.13 45.42 79.95
C SER A 7 -25.57 46.34 78.87
N PRO A 8 -25.05 45.87 77.79
CA PRO A 8 -24.64 46.66 76.66
C PRO A 8 -25.42 46.35 75.38
N LEU A 9 -25.44 47.32 74.51
CA LEU A 9 -25.89 47.45 73.20
C LEU A 9 -25.15 46.49 72.24
N ALA A 10 -25.92 45.74 71.50
CA ALA A 10 -25.42 44.93 70.39
C ALA A 10 -25.26 45.77 69.13
N LEU A 11 -24.03 45.85 68.58
CA LEU A 11 -23.72 46.35 67.26
C LEU A 11 -23.64 45.12 66.29
N LEU A 12 -24.65 44.95 65.41
CA LEU A 12 -24.58 44.01 64.31
C LEU A 12 -23.68 44.60 63.21
N ILE A 13 -22.50 44.07 63.03
CA ILE A 13 -21.67 44.26 61.84
C ILE A 13 -21.96 43.06 60.90
N SER A 14 -22.72 43.35 59.83
CA SER A 14 -22.91 42.41 58.72
C SER A 14 -21.58 42.35 57.95
N ALA A 15 -20.78 41.35 58.19
CA ALA A 15 -19.65 40.99 57.31
C ALA A 15 -20.22 40.20 56.12
N THR A 16 -20.40 40.88 55.03
CA THR A 16 -20.58 40.25 53.71
C THR A 16 -19.25 39.58 53.35
N LEU A 17 -19.16 38.27 53.55
CA LEU A 17 -18.11 37.41 52.96
C LEU A 17 -18.36 37.38 51.43
N PHE A 18 -17.71 38.23 50.69
CA PHE A 18 -17.42 37.93 49.28
C PHE A 18 -16.45 36.76 49.26
N SER A 19 -16.96 35.57 49.13
CA SER A 19 -16.16 34.44 48.69
C SER A 19 -15.78 34.72 47.24
N THR A 20 -14.62 35.30 47.00
CA THR A 20 -13.94 35.17 45.72
C THR A 20 -13.66 33.66 45.57
N ILE A 21 -14.51 33.00 44.77
CA ILE A 21 -14.17 31.70 44.22
C ILE A 21 -12.94 31.98 43.33
N VAL A 22 -11.75 31.82 43.90
CA VAL A 22 -10.55 31.62 43.06
C VAL A 22 -10.78 30.26 42.42
N SER A 23 -11.26 30.25 41.16
CA SER A 23 -11.23 29.03 40.39
C SER A 23 -9.76 28.60 40.34
N ALA A 24 -9.45 27.45 40.93
CA ALA A 24 -8.13 26.91 40.77
C ALA A 24 -7.89 26.76 39.27
N GLU A 25 -6.78 27.29 38.78
CA GLU A 25 -6.36 27.14 37.39
C GLU A 25 -6.35 25.65 37.05
N GLN A 26 -6.98 25.28 35.93
CA GLN A 26 -7.12 23.89 35.51
C GLN A 26 -5.71 23.34 35.23
N SER A 27 -5.32 22.22 35.83
CA SER A 27 -4.01 21.61 35.60
C SER A 27 -3.90 21.04 34.17
N SER A 28 -2.70 21.02 33.61
CA SER A 28 -2.44 20.45 32.27
C SER A 28 -2.96 19.02 32.13
N THR A 29 -2.83 18.18 33.17
CA THR A 29 -3.39 16.83 33.19
C THR A 29 -4.91 16.82 33.09
N GLN A 30 -5.61 17.70 33.82
CA GLN A 30 -7.08 17.81 33.74
C GLN A 30 -7.53 18.27 32.34
N VAL A 31 -6.79 19.18 31.72
CA VAL A 31 -7.04 19.63 30.35
C VAL A 31 -6.88 18.48 29.35
N VAL A 32 -5.77 17.75 29.41
CA VAL A 32 -5.54 16.60 28.51
C VAL A 32 -6.58 15.51 28.73
N ASP A 33 -6.98 15.23 29.97
CA ASP A 33 -8.02 14.25 30.29
C ASP A 33 -9.40 14.64 29.74
N ALA A 34 -9.75 15.94 29.84
CA ALA A 34 -10.99 16.45 29.27
C ALA A 34 -10.98 16.35 27.72
N LEU A 35 -9.88 16.75 27.08
CA LEU A 35 -9.70 16.64 25.63
C LEU A 35 -9.73 15.21 25.14
N ALA A 36 -9.09 14.26 25.86
CA ALA A 36 -9.08 12.85 25.51
C ALA A 36 -10.48 12.19 25.53
N ASN A 37 -11.44 12.78 26.29
CA ASN A 37 -12.83 12.33 26.34
C ASN A 37 -13.74 13.05 25.33
N MET A 38 -13.19 13.90 24.48
CA MET A 38 -13.93 14.62 23.47
C MET A 38 -14.38 13.69 22.35
N ASP A 39 -15.63 13.85 21.90
CA ASP A 39 -16.14 13.14 20.72
C ASP A 39 -15.85 13.93 19.46
N VAL A 40 -15.27 13.28 18.47
CA VAL A 40 -14.97 13.86 17.15
C VAL A 40 -15.92 13.29 16.12
N LYS A 41 -16.57 14.17 15.35
CA LYS A 41 -17.33 13.79 14.16
C LYS A 41 -16.89 14.62 12.98
N ILE A 42 -16.60 13.97 11.87
CA ILE A 42 -16.18 14.58 10.61
C ILE A 42 -17.29 14.39 9.59
N ASN A 43 -17.70 15.47 8.92
CA ASN A 43 -18.70 15.42 7.87
C ASN A 43 -18.18 16.08 6.60
N VAL A 44 -18.12 15.33 5.51
CA VAL A 44 -17.77 15.86 4.18
C VAL A 44 -18.97 16.63 3.63
N ILE A 45 -18.82 17.94 3.49
CA ILE A 45 -19.89 18.84 3.03
C ILE A 45 -19.89 18.91 1.50
N ASP A 46 -18.69 19.08 0.90
CA ASP A 46 -18.57 19.30 -0.53
C ASP A 46 -17.15 18.93 -1.03
N ASN A 47 -17.03 17.96 -1.91
CA ASN A 47 -15.76 17.58 -2.52
C ASN A 47 -15.41 18.39 -3.78
N GLN A 48 -16.33 19.20 -4.25
CA GLN A 48 -16.21 19.99 -5.47
C GLN A 48 -16.34 21.50 -5.18
N ALA A 49 -15.77 21.94 -4.04
CA ALA A 49 -15.95 23.30 -3.53
C ALA A 49 -15.50 24.38 -4.53
N GLY A 50 -14.47 24.10 -5.34
CA GLY A 50 -14.02 24.99 -6.42
C GLY A 50 -15.06 25.17 -7.52
N GLU A 51 -15.81 24.12 -7.86
CA GLU A 51 -16.91 24.19 -8.82
C GLU A 51 -18.13 24.92 -8.25
N HIS A 52 -18.24 24.99 -6.92
CA HIS A 52 -19.34 25.61 -6.20
C HIS A 52 -19.01 27.00 -5.61
N GLY A 53 -17.99 27.68 -6.14
CA GLY A 53 -17.72 29.09 -5.89
C GLY A 53 -16.64 29.40 -4.87
N ILE A 54 -15.87 28.44 -4.39
CA ILE A 54 -14.66 28.66 -3.59
C ILE A 54 -13.48 28.93 -4.53
N ASP A 55 -12.76 30.01 -4.34
CA ASP A 55 -11.51 30.27 -5.07
C ASP A 55 -10.36 29.45 -4.44
N CYS A 56 -10.29 28.17 -4.81
CA CYS A 56 -9.29 27.24 -4.30
C CYS A 56 -7.86 27.65 -4.72
N ALA A 57 -7.71 28.28 -5.90
CA ALA A 57 -6.42 28.78 -6.37
C ALA A 57 -5.88 29.89 -5.44
N ALA A 58 -6.72 30.86 -5.07
CA ALA A 58 -6.35 31.93 -4.15
C ALA A 58 -6.00 31.42 -2.75
N LEU A 59 -6.54 30.26 -2.34
CA LEU A 59 -6.18 29.58 -1.10
C LEU A 59 -4.85 28.78 -1.22
N GLY A 60 -4.26 28.70 -2.41
CA GLY A 60 -3.00 27.99 -2.65
C GLY A 60 -3.17 26.50 -2.90
N ALA A 61 -4.36 26.03 -3.27
CA ALA A 61 -4.58 24.61 -3.58
C ALA A 61 -3.87 24.18 -4.86
N ASP A 62 -3.21 23.03 -4.83
CA ASP A 62 -2.64 22.40 -6.02
C ASP A 62 -3.77 22.07 -7.03
N TRP A 63 -3.56 22.42 -8.31
CA TRP A 63 -4.57 22.30 -9.38
C TRP A 63 -5.92 22.98 -9.09
N ALA A 64 -5.94 23.99 -8.18
CA ALA A 64 -7.13 24.70 -7.75
C ALA A 64 -8.28 23.79 -7.30
N ALA A 65 -7.97 22.62 -6.77
CA ALA A 65 -8.94 21.64 -6.27
C ALA A 65 -9.03 21.71 -4.74
N CYS A 66 -10.23 21.87 -4.20
CA CYS A 66 -10.45 21.89 -2.76
C CYS A 66 -11.81 21.33 -2.35
N ASN A 67 -11.88 20.91 -1.10
CA ASN A 67 -13.07 20.36 -0.46
C ASN A 67 -13.49 21.17 0.76
N ARG A 68 -14.71 20.96 1.23
CA ARG A 68 -15.22 21.47 2.49
C ARG A 68 -15.63 20.34 3.41
N VAL A 69 -15.17 20.43 4.65
CA VAL A 69 -15.43 19.44 5.70
C VAL A 69 -15.74 20.17 7.00
N ASP A 70 -16.73 19.71 7.74
CA ASP A 70 -17.00 20.17 9.10
C ASP A 70 -16.43 19.16 10.10
N ILE A 71 -15.55 19.62 10.99
CA ILE A 71 -15.10 18.88 12.16
C ILE A 71 -15.94 19.36 13.35
N THR A 72 -16.70 18.46 13.94
CA THR A 72 -17.48 18.73 15.16
C THR A 72 -16.78 18.08 16.35
N LEU A 73 -16.41 18.91 17.32
CA LEU A 73 -15.85 18.50 18.60
C LEU A 73 -16.96 18.62 19.65
N THR A 74 -17.34 17.50 20.30
CA THR A 74 -18.30 17.52 21.39
C THR A 74 -17.56 17.23 22.69
N ASN A 75 -17.57 18.20 23.61
CA ASN A 75 -16.88 18.05 24.87
C ASN A 75 -17.58 17.00 25.79
N GLY A 76 -16.80 16.37 26.65
CA GLY A 76 -17.30 15.45 27.67
C GLY A 76 -17.95 16.16 28.87
N PHE A 77 -17.74 15.62 30.05
CA PHE A 77 -18.35 16.12 31.29
C PHE A 77 -17.60 17.31 31.90
N ASP A 78 -16.30 17.44 31.63
CA ASP A 78 -15.44 18.44 32.23
C ASP A 78 -15.26 19.64 31.28
N ALA A 79 -15.53 20.85 31.75
CA ALA A 79 -15.27 22.05 30.97
C ALA A 79 -13.77 22.24 30.73
N ILE A 80 -13.41 22.85 29.60
CA ILE A 80 -12.04 23.20 29.24
C ILE A 80 -11.95 24.73 29.28
N GLU A 81 -11.33 25.26 30.28
CA GLU A 81 -11.20 26.72 30.50
C GLU A 81 -9.82 27.25 30.10
N SER A 82 -8.77 26.37 30.16
CA SER A 82 -7.40 26.71 29.77
C SER A 82 -7.30 26.86 28.23
N ASP A 83 -6.50 27.80 27.78
CA ASP A 83 -6.10 27.99 26.38
C ASP A 83 -4.71 27.40 26.05
N ASP A 84 -4.04 26.78 27.04
CA ASP A 84 -2.74 26.11 26.85
C ASP A 84 -2.93 24.63 26.52
N TRP A 85 -3.34 24.36 25.28
CA TRP A 85 -3.47 23.00 24.76
C TRP A 85 -3.38 22.94 23.24
N ALA A 86 -3.11 21.74 22.75
CA ALA A 86 -3.21 21.41 21.33
C ALA A 86 -3.88 20.05 21.11
N LEU A 87 -4.74 19.97 20.09
CA LEU A 87 -5.23 18.72 19.51
C LEU A 87 -4.48 18.45 18.21
N TYR A 88 -3.77 17.34 18.17
CA TYR A 88 -3.09 16.89 16.98
C TYR A 88 -3.95 15.89 16.20
N PHE A 89 -3.91 15.99 14.88
CA PHE A 89 -4.62 15.09 13.99
C PHE A 89 -3.85 14.91 12.68
N HIS A 90 -4.22 13.87 11.95
CA HIS A 90 -3.56 13.48 10.72
C HIS A 90 -4.45 13.75 9.51
N SER A 91 -3.91 14.39 8.50
CA SER A 91 -4.57 14.63 7.22
C SER A 91 -3.57 14.65 6.08
N ILE A 92 -3.75 13.75 5.13
CA ILE A 92 -2.97 13.75 3.88
C ILE A 92 -3.35 14.94 2.97
N ARG A 93 -4.43 15.67 3.30
CA ARG A 93 -4.85 16.88 2.61
C ARG A 93 -4.45 18.09 3.44
N GLN A 94 -3.78 19.05 2.81
CA GLN A 94 -3.41 20.29 3.47
C GLN A 94 -4.68 21.08 3.85
N ILE A 95 -4.69 21.62 5.05
CA ILE A 95 -5.78 22.48 5.50
C ILE A 95 -5.48 23.91 5.04
N LEU A 96 -6.25 24.40 4.08
CA LEU A 96 -6.04 25.71 3.45
C LEU A 96 -6.66 26.84 4.25
N LYS A 97 -7.82 26.57 4.87
CA LYS A 97 -8.58 27.57 5.63
C LYS A 97 -9.43 26.90 6.71
N GLN A 98 -9.62 27.62 7.80
CA GLN A 98 -10.51 27.26 8.90
C GLN A 98 -11.30 28.53 9.29
N ASP A 99 -12.62 28.41 9.49
CA ASP A 99 -13.53 29.58 9.62
C ASP A 99 -13.95 29.90 11.06
N ASN A 100 -13.62 29.09 12.08
CA ASN A 100 -13.95 29.39 13.48
C ASN A 100 -12.84 30.22 14.14
N PRO A 101 -13.09 31.53 14.49
CA PRO A 101 -12.04 32.41 14.96
C PRO A 101 -11.47 32.06 16.34
N GLN A 102 -12.11 31.19 17.11
CA GLN A 102 -11.62 30.79 18.42
C GLN A 102 -10.45 29.79 18.31
N PHE A 103 -10.24 29.20 17.12
CA PHE A 103 -9.23 28.15 16.90
C PHE A 103 -8.35 28.47 15.71
N LYS A 104 -7.16 27.92 15.73
CA LYS A 104 -6.21 27.95 14.61
C LYS A 104 -5.79 26.51 14.29
N ILE A 105 -5.77 26.17 13.00
CA ILE A 105 -5.16 24.94 12.52
C ILE A 105 -3.80 25.27 11.90
N THR A 106 -2.78 24.50 12.26
CA THR A 106 -1.41 24.67 11.75
C THR A 106 -0.88 23.33 11.28
N HIS A 107 -0.29 23.30 10.09
CA HIS A 107 0.50 22.17 9.61
C HIS A 107 1.79 22.07 10.44
N VAL A 108 2.14 20.86 10.87
CA VAL A 108 3.35 20.58 11.66
C VAL A 108 4.44 20.01 10.76
N THR A 109 4.21 18.82 10.23
CA THR A 109 5.10 18.12 9.28
C THR A 109 4.37 16.91 8.69
N GLY A 110 4.63 16.56 7.44
CA GLY A 110 3.96 15.42 6.80
C GLY A 110 2.44 15.56 6.83
N ASP A 111 1.74 14.57 7.35
CA ASP A 111 0.28 14.61 7.52
C ASP A 111 -0.17 15.19 8.88
N LEU A 112 0.77 15.52 9.77
CA LEU A 112 0.47 15.98 11.11
C LEU A 112 0.07 17.45 11.15
N HIS A 113 -1.12 17.71 11.66
CA HIS A 113 -1.69 19.03 11.92
C HIS A 113 -2.02 19.20 13.40
N LYS A 114 -2.16 20.46 13.85
CA LYS A 114 -2.63 20.76 15.21
C LYS A 114 -3.69 21.86 15.21
N ILE A 115 -4.66 21.70 16.08
CA ILE A 115 -5.67 22.70 16.44
C ILE A 115 -5.24 23.32 17.77
N THR A 116 -5.17 24.64 17.84
CA THR A 116 -4.87 25.38 19.07
C THR A 116 -5.89 26.48 19.30
N PRO A 117 -6.17 26.86 20.55
CA PRO A 117 -6.93 28.06 20.87
C PRO A 117 -6.27 29.33 20.33
N THR A 118 -7.09 30.35 20.03
CA THR A 118 -6.63 31.70 19.73
C THR A 118 -6.93 32.63 20.94
N SER A 119 -6.51 33.89 20.87
CA SER A 119 -6.89 34.92 21.87
C SER A 119 -8.40 35.15 21.97
N GLN A 120 -9.21 34.64 21.05
CA GLN A 120 -10.68 34.72 21.08
C GLN A 120 -11.33 33.50 21.74
N PHE A 121 -10.54 32.52 22.19
CA PHE A 121 -11.04 31.35 22.88
C PHE A 121 -11.77 31.70 24.16
N LYS A 122 -12.95 31.09 24.40
CA LYS A 122 -13.82 31.40 25.55
C LYS A 122 -14.04 30.18 26.46
N GLY A 123 -13.22 29.14 26.31
CA GLY A 123 -13.46 27.85 26.93
C GLY A 123 -14.45 26.99 26.13
N ILE A 124 -14.54 25.72 26.50
CA ILE A 124 -15.53 24.78 25.98
C ILE A 124 -16.25 24.18 27.18
N LYS A 125 -17.57 24.43 27.29
CA LYS A 125 -18.39 23.91 28.40
C LYS A 125 -18.58 22.44 28.30
N ALA A 126 -18.99 21.82 29.43
CA ALA A 126 -19.44 20.41 29.41
C ALA A 126 -20.56 20.21 28.37
N HIS A 127 -20.42 19.16 27.57
CA HIS A 127 -21.33 18.77 26.48
C HIS A 127 -21.52 19.83 25.36
N GLU A 128 -20.69 20.88 25.32
CA GLU A 128 -20.71 21.85 24.27
C GLU A 128 -20.21 21.24 22.95
N LYS A 129 -20.89 21.60 21.86
CA LYS A 129 -20.47 21.27 20.49
C LYS A 129 -19.80 22.46 19.86
N VAL A 130 -18.57 22.26 19.41
CA VAL A 130 -17.79 23.23 18.65
C VAL A 130 -17.63 22.71 17.22
N VAL A 131 -17.99 23.55 16.25
CA VAL A 131 -17.82 23.21 14.83
C VAL A 131 -16.66 24.00 14.26
N LEU A 132 -15.78 23.30 13.55
CA LEU A 132 -14.65 23.82 12.80
C LEU A 132 -14.90 23.56 11.32
N PRO A 133 -15.49 24.52 10.58
CA PRO A 133 -15.61 24.42 9.13
C PRO A 133 -14.23 24.62 8.51
N ILE A 134 -13.77 23.64 7.74
CA ILE A 134 -12.47 23.69 7.06
C ILE A 134 -12.61 23.61 5.55
N THR A 135 -11.67 24.22 4.85
CA THR A 135 -11.41 24.01 3.43
C THR A 135 -10.09 23.30 3.32
N GLY A 136 -10.11 22.08 2.78
CA GLY A 136 -8.94 21.25 2.54
C GLY A 136 -8.55 21.22 1.07
N GLU A 137 -7.28 20.90 0.80
CA GLU A 137 -6.78 20.69 -0.56
C GLU A 137 -7.38 19.43 -1.16
N TYR A 138 -7.64 19.42 -2.46
CA TYR A 138 -8.20 18.30 -3.21
C TYR A 138 -9.58 17.84 -2.70
N TRP A 139 -9.77 16.55 -2.51
CA TRP A 139 -11.01 15.85 -2.17
C TRP A 139 -10.78 14.78 -1.13
N GLN A 140 -11.87 14.37 -0.48
CA GLN A 140 -11.90 13.26 0.47
C GLN A 140 -13.15 12.43 0.13
N VAL A 141 -12.97 11.29 -0.57
CA VAL A 141 -14.07 10.50 -1.14
C VAL A 141 -14.17 9.09 -0.58
N ASN A 142 -13.20 8.69 0.25
CA ASN A 142 -13.17 7.39 0.91
C ASN A 142 -12.98 7.57 2.42
N TYR A 143 -13.47 6.63 3.22
CA TYR A 143 -13.21 6.62 4.66
C TYR A 143 -11.72 6.52 5.00
N SER A 144 -10.92 5.89 4.15
CA SER A 144 -9.46 5.81 4.32
C SER A 144 -8.73 7.15 4.16
N ASP A 145 -9.39 8.21 3.69
CA ASP A 145 -8.83 9.57 3.68
C ASP A 145 -8.73 10.17 5.09
N PHE A 146 -9.41 9.58 6.08
CA PHE A 146 -9.47 10.07 7.45
C PHE A 146 -8.66 9.17 8.37
N MET A 147 -7.65 9.76 9.02
CA MET A 147 -6.74 9.03 9.87
C MET A 147 -7.24 8.96 11.32
N PRO A 148 -7.05 7.81 12.00
CA PRO A 148 -7.43 7.63 13.40
C PRO A 148 -6.46 8.30 14.38
N ARG A 149 -6.71 8.11 15.67
CA ARG A 149 -5.84 8.45 16.81
C ARG A 149 -5.40 9.91 16.85
N TRP A 150 -6.39 10.78 16.86
CA TRP A 150 -6.17 12.17 17.29
C TRP A 150 -5.65 12.18 18.73
N TYR A 151 -4.80 13.12 19.10
CA TYR A 151 -4.28 13.18 20.45
C TYR A 151 -4.16 14.60 20.99
N ALA A 152 -4.20 14.72 22.32
CA ALA A 152 -4.18 15.97 23.04
C ALA A 152 -2.86 16.17 23.80
N THR A 153 -2.42 17.43 23.89
CA THR A 153 -1.30 17.89 24.73
C THR A 153 -1.69 19.15 25.49
N SER A 154 -1.10 19.35 26.66
CA SER A 154 -1.18 20.61 27.43
C SER A 154 0.00 20.68 28.39
N GLY A 155 0.74 21.79 28.40
CA GLY A 155 1.90 21.98 29.25
C GLY A 155 2.86 20.80 29.29
N ASP A 156 3.14 20.29 30.48
CA ASP A 156 4.02 19.15 30.76
C ASP A 156 3.27 17.81 30.95
N ALA A 157 1.95 17.78 30.76
CA ALA A 157 1.17 16.56 30.85
C ALA A 157 1.51 15.57 29.74
N LEU A 158 1.45 14.26 30.04
CA LEU A 158 1.65 13.22 29.05
C LEU A 158 0.56 13.32 27.97
N PRO A 159 0.94 13.29 26.70
CA PRO A 159 -0.02 13.27 25.59
C PRO A 159 -0.98 12.08 25.67
N ARG A 160 -2.22 12.25 25.24
CA ARG A 160 -3.23 11.17 25.21
C ARG A 160 -4.02 11.14 23.93
N ASN A 161 -4.25 9.94 23.42
CA ASN A 161 -5.16 9.73 22.29
C ASN A 161 -6.61 10.04 22.69
N LEU A 162 -7.38 10.61 21.77
CA LEU A 162 -8.81 10.80 21.93
C LEU A 162 -9.53 9.46 21.76
N LYS A 163 -10.33 9.06 22.74
CA LYS A 163 -11.04 7.77 22.76
C LYS A 163 -11.97 7.57 21.56
N SER A 164 -12.60 8.65 21.11
CA SER A 164 -13.54 8.61 19.97
C SER A 164 -12.89 8.30 18.63
N THR A 165 -11.59 8.54 18.49
CA THR A 165 -10.82 8.28 17.26
C THR A 165 -9.79 7.17 17.40
N ASP A 166 -9.67 6.55 18.59
CA ASP A 166 -8.74 5.43 18.81
C ASP A 166 -9.34 4.11 18.31
N THR A 167 -9.44 4.00 17.00
CA THR A 167 -10.07 2.87 16.30
C THR A 167 -9.41 2.67 14.93
N GLN A 168 -9.53 1.45 14.36
CA GLN A 168 -9.17 1.20 12.96
C GLN A 168 -10.35 1.44 11.99
N ASP A 169 -11.56 1.63 12.52
CA ASP A 169 -12.78 1.84 11.75
C ASP A 169 -13.14 3.34 11.70
N PRO A 170 -12.84 4.05 10.61
CA PRO A 170 -13.12 5.47 10.50
C PRO A 170 -14.62 5.80 10.48
N THR A 171 -15.50 4.83 10.21
CA THR A 171 -16.94 5.07 10.24
C THR A 171 -17.46 5.42 11.64
N GLN A 172 -16.65 5.17 12.69
CA GLN A 172 -16.98 5.53 14.08
C GLN A 172 -16.90 7.04 14.31
N PHE A 173 -16.08 7.78 13.55
CA PHE A 173 -15.91 9.23 13.70
C PHE A 173 -16.14 10.04 12.41
N VAL A 174 -16.33 9.38 11.27
CA VAL A 174 -16.70 10.02 10.00
C VAL A 174 -18.17 9.74 9.71
N ALA A 175 -18.92 10.76 9.40
CA ALA A 175 -20.33 10.65 9.03
C ALA A 175 -20.49 9.89 7.70
N PRO A 176 -21.61 9.22 7.45
CA PRO A 176 -21.89 8.58 6.18
C PRO A 176 -21.78 9.58 5.01
N PHE A 177 -21.10 9.15 3.94
CA PHE A 177 -20.98 9.96 2.73
C PHE A 177 -22.34 10.19 2.08
N GLU A 178 -22.67 11.45 1.82
CA GLU A 178 -23.80 11.77 0.94
C GLU A 178 -23.50 11.33 -0.48
N LEU A 179 -24.53 10.91 -1.23
CA LEU A 179 -24.39 10.41 -2.60
C LEU A 179 -23.66 11.38 -3.55
N LYS A 180 -23.72 12.70 -3.29
CA LYS A 180 -23.00 13.70 -4.10
C LYS A 180 -21.49 13.74 -3.83
N ASN A 181 -21.03 13.26 -2.66
CA ASN A 181 -19.67 13.44 -2.16
C ASN A 181 -18.71 12.28 -2.45
N TRP A 182 -19.12 11.27 -3.22
CA TRP A 182 -18.21 10.18 -3.63
C TRP A 182 -17.36 10.54 -4.86
N LYS A 183 -17.70 11.61 -5.59
CA LYS A 183 -16.96 12.11 -6.76
C LYS A 183 -15.86 13.08 -6.36
N ARG A 184 -14.73 12.98 -7.07
CA ARG A 184 -13.61 13.93 -6.95
C ARG A 184 -13.92 15.25 -7.66
N VAL A 185 -14.47 15.17 -8.86
CA VAL A 185 -14.83 16.30 -9.72
C VAL A 185 -16.20 16.07 -10.35
N GLY A 186 -16.87 17.13 -10.79
CA GLY A 186 -18.18 17.01 -11.45
C GLY A 186 -18.18 16.16 -12.71
N ALA A 187 -17.06 16.19 -13.46
CA ALA A 187 -16.85 15.40 -14.68
C ALA A 187 -16.46 13.93 -14.44
N ASP A 188 -16.42 13.45 -13.20
CA ASP A 188 -16.11 12.06 -12.88
C ASP A 188 -17.23 11.13 -13.40
N ASN A 189 -16.91 10.30 -14.39
CA ASN A 189 -17.82 9.36 -15.06
C ASN A 189 -17.68 7.91 -14.54
N ASN A 190 -16.90 7.69 -13.48
CA ASN A 190 -16.86 6.38 -12.83
C ASN A 190 -18.26 5.99 -12.32
N VAL A 191 -18.51 4.70 -12.23
CA VAL A 191 -19.77 4.17 -11.72
C VAL A 191 -19.62 3.82 -10.24
N LEU A 192 -20.43 4.48 -9.38
CA LEU A 192 -20.47 4.11 -7.96
C LEU A 192 -20.91 2.65 -7.81
N MET A 193 -20.09 1.85 -7.13
CA MET A 193 -20.38 0.43 -6.94
C MET A 193 -21.37 0.24 -5.76
N THR A 194 -22.65 0.43 -6.09
CA THR A 194 -23.78 0.09 -5.21
C THR A 194 -24.04 -1.42 -5.25
N ALA A 195 -24.85 -1.94 -4.33
CA ALA A 195 -25.27 -3.34 -4.33
C ALA A 195 -25.93 -3.73 -5.68
N GLU A 196 -26.77 -2.84 -6.25
CA GLU A 196 -27.43 -3.07 -7.53
C GLU A 196 -26.44 -3.08 -8.72
N ASN A 197 -25.51 -2.11 -8.78
CA ASN A 197 -24.49 -2.07 -9.82
C ASN A 197 -23.55 -3.27 -9.74
N ARG A 198 -23.21 -3.71 -8.54
CA ARG A 198 -22.41 -4.92 -8.31
C ARG A 198 -23.17 -6.17 -8.73
N TYR A 199 -24.49 -6.25 -8.45
CA TYR A 199 -25.33 -7.34 -8.93
C TYR A 199 -25.30 -7.42 -10.47
N GLN A 200 -25.47 -6.28 -11.15
CA GLN A 200 -25.44 -6.22 -12.61
C GLN A 200 -24.07 -6.65 -13.17
N LYS A 201 -22.98 -6.18 -12.59
CA LYS A 201 -21.62 -6.56 -12.98
C LYS A 201 -21.40 -8.07 -12.83
N ASN A 202 -21.78 -8.64 -11.70
CA ASN A 202 -21.59 -10.07 -11.41
C ASN A 202 -22.47 -10.98 -12.26
N THR A 203 -23.57 -10.47 -12.85
CA THR A 203 -24.48 -11.25 -13.72
C THR A 203 -23.79 -11.66 -15.03
N ALA A 204 -22.71 -10.98 -15.43
CA ALA A 204 -21.94 -11.32 -16.62
C ALA A 204 -21.10 -12.61 -16.45
N LEU A 205 -20.84 -13.06 -15.21
CA LEU A 205 -20.02 -14.23 -14.93
C LEU A 205 -20.74 -15.54 -15.32
N ASN A 206 -20.09 -16.35 -16.16
CA ASN A 206 -20.52 -17.70 -16.52
C ASN A 206 -19.57 -18.71 -15.86
N ALA A 207 -19.93 -19.17 -14.67
CA ALA A 207 -19.11 -20.12 -13.92
C ALA A 207 -18.94 -21.45 -14.67
N LEU A 208 -17.71 -22.00 -14.63
CA LEU A 208 -17.42 -23.30 -15.20
C LEU A 208 -18.20 -24.40 -14.46
N SER A 209 -18.62 -25.41 -15.22
CA SER A 209 -19.16 -26.66 -14.66
C SER A 209 -18.05 -27.47 -13.99
N GLU A 210 -18.42 -28.43 -13.14
CA GLU A 210 -17.48 -29.35 -12.49
C GLU A 210 -16.61 -30.08 -13.51
N GLN A 211 -17.15 -30.49 -14.65
CA GLN A 211 -16.40 -31.14 -15.73
C GLN A 211 -15.35 -30.20 -16.35
N GLN A 212 -15.66 -28.93 -16.50
CA GLN A 212 -14.75 -27.93 -17.06
C GLN A 212 -13.66 -27.52 -16.04
N MET A 213 -13.92 -27.69 -14.74
CA MET A 213 -12.94 -27.46 -13.67
C MET A 213 -11.86 -28.53 -13.60
N ARG A 214 -12.06 -29.65 -14.26
CA ARG A 214 -11.12 -30.77 -14.29
C ARG A 214 -9.81 -30.36 -14.92
N GLY A 215 -8.69 -30.59 -14.21
CA GLY A 215 -7.34 -30.28 -14.71
C GLY A 215 -6.98 -28.79 -14.74
N GLN A 216 -7.77 -27.91 -14.17
CA GLN A 216 -7.45 -26.47 -14.10
C GLN A 216 -6.29 -26.22 -13.12
N ILE A 217 -5.31 -25.44 -13.58
CA ILE A 217 -4.09 -25.06 -12.85
C ILE A 217 -3.94 -23.54 -12.87
N LEU A 218 -3.57 -22.93 -11.73
CA LEU A 218 -3.16 -21.52 -11.62
C LEU A 218 -1.75 -21.42 -11.00
N PRO A 219 -0.89 -20.55 -11.57
CA PRO A 219 -1.02 -19.87 -12.86
C PRO A 219 -1.13 -20.88 -14.03
N THR A 220 -1.82 -20.44 -15.10
CA THR A 220 -2.09 -21.27 -16.28
C THR A 220 -0.79 -21.71 -16.95
N PRO A 221 -0.57 -23.02 -17.15
CA PRO A 221 0.59 -23.52 -17.88
C PRO A 221 0.56 -23.19 -19.37
N LEU A 222 1.73 -23.25 -19.99
CA LEU A 222 1.90 -23.02 -21.42
C LEU A 222 1.12 -24.04 -22.28
N ASP A 223 1.13 -25.31 -21.88
CA ASP A 223 0.46 -26.39 -22.60
C ASP A 223 -0.09 -27.44 -21.63
N ILE A 224 -1.36 -27.78 -21.76
CA ILE A 224 -2.06 -28.84 -21.02
C ILE A 224 -2.80 -29.75 -21.99
N THR A 225 -2.51 -31.04 -21.92
CA THR A 225 -3.28 -32.08 -22.62
C THR A 225 -3.97 -32.99 -21.62
N LEU A 226 -5.30 -32.82 -21.47
CA LEU A 226 -6.11 -33.68 -20.60
C LEU A 226 -6.29 -35.06 -21.23
N GLN A 227 -6.25 -36.11 -20.39
CA GLN A 227 -6.54 -37.48 -20.74
C GLN A 227 -7.79 -37.97 -20.01
N GLN A 228 -8.31 -39.12 -20.38
CA GLN A 228 -9.48 -39.71 -19.71
C GLN A 228 -9.11 -40.29 -18.32
N GLY A 229 -9.98 -40.08 -17.35
CA GLY A 229 -9.89 -40.63 -16.02
C GLY A 229 -9.26 -39.68 -15.01
N ASP A 230 -9.60 -39.91 -13.76
CA ASP A 230 -9.10 -39.20 -12.59
C ASP A 230 -8.48 -40.18 -11.61
N VAL A 231 -7.53 -39.71 -10.84
CA VAL A 231 -6.87 -40.48 -9.79
C VAL A 231 -7.43 -40.07 -8.43
N ASP A 232 -7.85 -41.02 -7.61
CA ASP A 232 -8.27 -40.80 -6.24
C ASP A 232 -7.07 -40.59 -5.34
N LEU A 233 -6.97 -39.43 -4.70
CA LEU A 233 -5.90 -39.03 -3.79
C LEU A 233 -6.30 -39.16 -2.30
N SER A 234 -7.42 -39.81 -1.99
CA SER A 234 -7.95 -39.90 -0.59
C SER A 234 -6.97 -40.63 0.36
N LYS A 235 -6.08 -41.49 -0.18
CA LYS A 235 -4.99 -42.13 0.58
C LYS A 235 -3.75 -41.23 0.77
N GLY A 236 -3.75 -39.99 0.24
CA GLY A 236 -2.60 -39.11 0.21
C GLY A 236 -1.64 -39.42 -0.93
N ILE A 237 -0.42 -38.88 -0.87
CA ILE A 237 0.60 -39.06 -1.90
C ILE A 237 1.91 -39.61 -1.32
N ASN A 238 2.63 -40.35 -2.13
CA ASN A 238 3.94 -40.92 -1.83
C ASN A 238 4.99 -40.15 -2.64
N LEU A 239 5.77 -39.29 -2.00
CA LEU A 239 6.71 -38.36 -2.65
C LEU A 239 8.10 -38.98 -2.77
N HIS A 240 8.65 -38.97 -4.00
CA HIS A 240 10.04 -39.28 -4.33
C HIS A 240 10.61 -38.19 -5.24
N LEU A 241 11.03 -37.05 -4.66
CA LEU A 241 11.51 -35.89 -5.38
C LEU A 241 13.04 -35.80 -5.28
N GLU A 242 13.73 -36.28 -6.30
CA GLU A 242 15.20 -36.27 -6.37
C GLU A 242 15.72 -34.90 -6.81
N GLY A 243 16.54 -34.25 -5.99
CA GLY A 243 17.18 -32.96 -6.29
C GLY A 243 16.65 -31.78 -5.49
N LEU A 244 15.58 -31.93 -4.71
CA LEU A 244 15.14 -30.91 -3.75
C LEU A 244 15.90 -31.04 -2.42
N THR A 245 16.10 -29.92 -1.73
CA THR A 245 16.67 -29.89 -0.38
C THR A 245 15.65 -30.34 0.66
N LYS A 246 16.11 -30.55 1.90
CA LYS A 246 15.20 -30.86 3.01
C LYS A 246 14.23 -29.72 3.32
N GLU A 247 14.71 -28.48 3.21
CA GLU A 247 13.92 -27.28 3.44
C GLU A 247 12.81 -27.14 2.37
N GLU A 248 13.15 -27.37 1.09
CA GLU A 248 12.17 -27.35 -0.01
C GLU A 248 11.12 -28.47 0.15
N LEU A 249 11.52 -29.66 0.58
CA LEU A 249 10.59 -30.75 0.87
C LEU A 249 9.68 -30.41 2.06
N THR A 250 10.16 -29.67 3.04
CA THR A 250 9.33 -29.15 4.14
C THR A 250 8.25 -28.22 3.60
N VAL A 251 8.60 -27.28 2.73
CA VAL A 251 7.64 -26.37 2.06
C VAL A 251 6.57 -27.15 1.29
N ILE A 252 6.98 -28.14 0.50
CA ILE A 252 6.04 -28.99 -0.24
C ILE A 252 5.07 -29.71 0.72
N ASN A 253 5.54 -30.20 1.87
CA ASN A 253 4.68 -30.84 2.87
C ASN A 253 3.70 -29.85 3.53
N GLU A 254 4.09 -28.60 3.74
CA GLU A 254 3.20 -27.53 4.20
C GLU A 254 2.11 -27.25 3.15
N HIS A 255 2.49 -27.15 1.87
CA HIS A 255 1.56 -26.89 0.77
C HIS A 255 0.60 -28.07 0.53
N LEU A 256 1.01 -29.33 0.76
CA LEU A 256 0.11 -30.49 0.75
C LEU A 256 -1.09 -30.30 1.70
N GLN A 257 -0.84 -29.80 2.90
CA GLN A 257 -1.88 -29.59 3.89
C GLN A 257 -2.90 -28.54 3.42
N GLN A 258 -2.44 -27.53 2.70
CA GLN A 258 -3.33 -26.47 2.15
C GLN A 258 -4.30 -27.00 1.09
N VAL A 259 -3.97 -28.11 0.44
CA VAL A 259 -4.85 -28.82 -0.51
C VAL A 259 -5.47 -30.11 0.09
N LYS A 260 -5.52 -30.23 1.42
CA LYS A 260 -6.09 -31.37 2.17
C LYS A 260 -5.41 -32.72 1.89
N LEU A 261 -4.18 -32.72 1.44
CA LEU A 261 -3.40 -33.91 1.23
C LEU A 261 -2.37 -34.12 2.34
N LYS A 262 -1.88 -35.35 2.44
CA LYS A 262 -0.78 -35.72 3.33
C LYS A 262 0.16 -36.70 2.65
N GLN A 263 1.39 -36.67 3.08
CA GLN A 263 2.35 -37.70 2.66
C GLN A 263 1.99 -39.07 3.26
N ASN A 264 1.99 -40.08 2.44
CA ASN A 264 1.67 -41.46 2.84
C ASN A 264 2.38 -42.44 1.89
N ASN A 265 3.18 -43.37 2.43
CA ASN A 265 3.92 -44.35 1.64
C ASN A 265 3.02 -45.31 0.82
N GLN A 266 1.74 -45.43 1.14
CA GLN A 266 0.72 -46.18 0.40
C GLN A 266 -0.17 -45.29 -0.49
N GLY A 267 0.14 -43.99 -0.54
CA GLY A 267 -0.55 -43.03 -1.36
C GLY A 267 -0.16 -43.10 -2.83
N PHE A 268 -0.73 -42.20 -3.64
CA PHE A 268 -0.40 -42.08 -5.05
C PHE A 268 1.05 -41.67 -5.23
N LEU A 269 1.77 -42.41 -6.07
CA LEU A 269 3.21 -42.21 -6.30
C LEU A 269 3.46 -40.92 -7.11
N VAL A 270 4.30 -40.04 -6.58
CA VAL A 270 4.79 -38.84 -7.27
C VAL A 270 6.31 -38.88 -7.31
N GLU A 271 6.85 -39.05 -8.50
CA GLU A 271 8.29 -39.01 -8.75
C GLU A 271 8.72 -37.69 -9.36
N GLY A 272 9.86 -37.17 -8.94
CA GLY A 272 10.44 -35.93 -9.49
C GLY A 272 11.93 -36.04 -9.74
N LYS A 273 12.40 -35.50 -10.85
CA LYS A 273 13.80 -35.52 -11.29
C LYS A 273 14.21 -34.22 -11.95
N ILE A 274 15.50 -33.91 -11.95
CA ILE A 274 16.10 -32.81 -12.68
C ILE A 274 16.86 -33.40 -13.87
N ILE A 275 16.40 -33.13 -15.10
CA ILE A 275 16.98 -33.65 -16.35
C ILE A 275 17.09 -32.52 -17.39
N PRO A 276 18.10 -31.63 -17.28
CA PRO A 276 18.22 -30.45 -18.15
C PRO A 276 18.23 -30.79 -19.64
N ASN A 277 18.91 -31.89 -20.02
CA ASN A 277 19.07 -32.28 -21.41
C ASN A 277 17.78 -32.81 -22.08
N GLN A 278 16.71 -33.03 -21.32
CA GLN A 278 15.41 -33.41 -21.88
C GLN A 278 14.71 -32.21 -22.56
N PHE A 279 15.07 -30.99 -22.18
CA PHE A 279 14.44 -29.79 -22.69
C PHE A 279 15.07 -29.31 -23.99
N ALA A 280 14.24 -28.91 -24.96
CA ALA A 280 14.70 -28.22 -26.15
C ALA A 280 15.38 -26.89 -25.77
N ILE A 281 16.30 -26.41 -26.61
CA ILE A 281 17.13 -25.22 -26.33
C ILE A 281 16.27 -24.02 -25.89
N ASP A 282 15.16 -23.76 -26.56
CA ASP A 282 14.24 -22.64 -26.24
C ASP A 282 13.46 -22.84 -24.93
N ASN A 283 13.53 -24.02 -24.34
CA ASN A 283 12.87 -24.37 -23.07
C ASN A 283 13.90 -24.62 -21.94
N GLN A 284 15.19 -24.41 -22.20
CA GLN A 284 16.24 -24.46 -21.19
C GLN A 284 16.25 -23.17 -20.35
N ILE A 285 15.16 -22.94 -19.64
CA ILE A 285 14.91 -21.75 -18.82
C ILE A 285 14.69 -22.20 -17.39
N SER A 286 15.29 -21.48 -16.44
CA SER A 286 15.06 -21.73 -15.01
C SER A 286 13.58 -21.70 -14.67
N GLY A 287 13.09 -22.75 -14.01
CA GLY A 287 11.69 -22.91 -13.69
C GLY A 287 10.85 -23.66 -14.72
N ALA A 288 11.44 -24.08 -15.85
CA ALA A 288 10.74 -24.94 -16.82
C ALA A 288 10.58 -26.36 -16.29
N TYR A 289 9.44 -27.00 -16.62
CA TYR A 289 9.13 -28.36 -16.19
C TYR A 289 8.17 -29.07 -17.15
N GLU A 290 8.16 -30.42 -17.06
CA GLU A 290 7.15 -31.27 -17.63
C GLU A 290 6.49 -32.09 -16.50
N LEU A 291 5.18 -32.26 -16.53
CA LEU A 291 4.40 -33.04 -15.58
C LEU A 291 3.53 -34.04 -16.33
N VAL A 292 3.67 -35.33 -16.07
CA VAL A 292 2.84 -36.38 -16.64
C VAL A 292 2.12 -37.13 -15.53
N ILE A 293 0.81 -37.13 -15.54
CA ILE A 293 -0.06 -37.81 -14.57
C ILE A 293 -0.77 -38.96 -15.27
N THR A 294 -0.49 -40.15 -14.83
CA THR A 294 -1.13 -41.41 -15.28
C THR A 294 -1.96 -42.00 -14.14
N PRO A 295 -2.80 -43.04 -14.37
CA PRO A 295 -3.50 -43.71 -13.28
C PRO A 295 -2.58 -44.34 -12.23
N GLN A 296 -1.30 -44.61 -12.54
CA GLN A 296 -0.36 -45.29 -11.67
C GLN A 296 0.54 -44.32 -10.91
N LYS A 297 0.96 -43.23 -11.55
CA LYS A 297 1.88 -42.26 -10.95
C LYS A 297 1.86 -40.90 -11.65
N ALA A 298 2.38 -39.91 -10.95
CA ALA A 298 2.82 -38.66 -11.56
C ALA A 298 4.35 -38.63 -11.70
N LEU A 299 4.85 -38.12 -12.81
CA LEU A 299 6.25 -37.85 -13.05
C LEU A 299 6.46 -36.37 -13.34
N ILE A 300 7.33 -35.73 -12.56
CA ILE A 300 7.75 -34.34 -12.76
C ILE A 300 9.20 -34.33 -13.20
N VAL A 301 9.48 -33.70 -14.33
CA VAL A 301 10.84 -33.44 -14.81
C VAL A 301 11.06 -31.94 -14.82
N GLY A 302 12.00 -31.48 -13.99
CA GLY A 302 12.43 -30.10 -13.96
C GLY A 302 13.65 -29.87 -14.85
N TYR A 303 13.70 -28.72 -15.53
CA TYR A 303 14.96 -28.28 -16.16
C TYR A 303 16.03 -28.06 -15.09
N ASP A 304 15.63 -27.49 -13.98
CA ASP A 304 16.43 -27.27 -12.79
C ASP A 304 15.62 -27.54 -11.52
N ARG A 305 16.20 -27.23 -10.35
CA ARG A 305 15.52 -27.38 -9.05
C ARG A 305 14.26 -26.53 -8.96
N VAL A 306 14.30 -25.30 -9.51
CA VAL A 306 13.15 -24.39 -9.54
C VAL A 306 12.01 -24.98 -10.37
N GLY A 307 12.34 -25.56 -11.54
CA GLY A 307 11.35 -26.23 -12.39
C GLY A 307 10.72 -27.45 -11.72
N LEU A 308 11.51 -28.26 -11.00
CA LEU A 308 10.97 -29.37 -10.23
C LEU A 308 10.00 -28.90 -9.13
N PHE A 309 10.37 -27.84 -8.42
CA PHE A 309 9.51 -27.22 -7.42
C PHE A 309 8.21 -26.68 -8.04
N TYR A 310 8.28 -25.92 -9.13
CA TYR A 310 7.10 -25.39 -9.83
C TYR A 310 6.22 -26.46 -10.45
N GLY A 311 6.79 -27.58 -10.92
CA GLY A 311 6.03 -28.73 -11.38
C GLY A 311 5.23 -29.37 -10.24
N MET A 312 5.78 -29.40 -9.03
CA MET A 312 5.06 -29.86 -7.84
C MET A 312 3.93 -28.90 -7.47
N GLU A 313 4.16 -27.58 -7.50
CA GLU A 313 3.09 -26.58 -7.25
C GLU A 313 1.96 -26.71 -8.26
N SER A 314 2.27 -26.99 -9.53
CA SER A 314 1.25 -27.24 -10.55
C SER A 314 0.45 -28.51 -10.31
N LEU A 315 1.10 -29.58 -9.84
CA LEU A 315 0.40 -30.79 -9.42
C LEU A 315 -0.57 -30.46 -8.28
N LEU A 316 -0.13 -29.72 -7.25
CA LEU A 316 -0.97 -29.33 -6.12
C LEU A 316 -2.12 -28.42 -6.56
N SER A 317 -1.84 -27.47 -7.48
CA SER A 317 -2.87 -26.61 -8.06
C SER A 317 -3.95 -27.40 -8.78
N ALA A 318 -3.60 -28.51 -9.46
CA ALA A 318 -4.54 -29.36 -10.20
C ALA A 318 -5.47 -30.20 -9.31
N VAL A 319 -5.17 -30.38 -8.03
CA VAL A 319 -5.99 -31.17 -7.10
C VAL A 319 -7.37 -30.54 -6.92
N SER A 320 -8.42 -31.38 -6.96
CA SER A 320 -9.81 -30.93 -6.74
C SER A 320 -10.08 -30.54 -5.29
N GLU A 321 -11.03 -29.64 -5.06
CA GLU A 321 -11.47 -29.19 -3.70
C GLU A 321 -12.64 -30.03 -3.16
N SER A 322 -12.87 -31.22 -3.69
CA SER A 322 -13.91 -32.15 -3.21
C SER A 322 -13.54 -32.79 -1.86
N GLU A 323 -14.53 -33.40 -1.20
CA GLU A 323 -14.30 -34.17 0.04
C GLU A 323 -13.36 -35.37 -0.22
N LYS A 324 -13.42 -35.92 -1.43
CA LYS A 324 -12.49 -36.94 -1.91
C LYS A 324 -11.60 -36.30 -2.97
N PRO A 325 -10.42 -35.83 -2.59
CA PRO A 325 -9.55 -35.14 -3.52
C PRO A 325 -9.15 -36.07 -4.68
N THR A 326 -9.26 -35.54 -5.89
CA THR A 326 -8.87 -36.22 -7.14
C THR A 326 -7.95 -35.34 -7.94
N ILE A 327 -7.22 -35.93 -8.89
CA ILE A 327 -6.44 -35.23 -9.88
C ILE A 327 -6.66 -35.87 -11.27
N ALA A 328 -6.83 -35.04 -12.29
CA ALA A 328 -7.00 -35.49 -13.66
C ALA A 328 -5.72 -36.12 -14.21
N THR A 329 -5.86 -37.16 -15.03
CA THR A 329 -4.73 -37.64 -15.84
C THR A 329 -4.46 -36.64 -16.95
N MET A 330 -3.19 -36.20 -17.10
CA MET A 330 -2.81 -35.18 -18.06
C MET A 330 -1.31 -35.11 -18.31
N THR A 331 -0.95 -34.40 -19.34
CA THR A 331 0.42 -33.97 -19.61
C THR A 331 0.47 -32.43 -19.60
N VAL A 332 1.44 -31.88 -18.88
CA VAL A 332 1.68 -30.45 -18.80
C VAL A 332 3.12 -30.15 -19.23
N LYS A 333 3.30 -29.15 -20.08
CA LYS A 333 4.60 -28.57 -20.42
C LYS A 333 4.54 -27.07 -20.13
N ASP A 334 5.53 -26.59 -19.37
CA ASP A 334 5.43 -25.24 -18.85
C ASP A 334 6.79 -24.57 -18.61
N LYS A 335 6.82 -23.27 -18.65
CA LYS A 335 7.96 -22.42 -18.34
C LYS A 335 7.52 -21.01 -17.98
N PRO A 336 8.31 -20.24 -17.21
CA PRO A 336 7.99 -18.84 -16.92
C PRO A 336 7.92 -17.99 -18.19
N ARG A 337 6.92 -17.09 -18.26
CA ARG A 337 6.85 -16.04 -19.29
C ARG A 337 7.86 -14.93 -19.03
N MET A 338 7.98 -14.49 -17.77
CA MET A 338 8.81 -13.36 -17.36
C MET A 338 9.86 -13.80 -16.34
N GLU A 339 11.05 -13.19 -16.42
CA GLU A 339 12.14 -13.40 -15.45
C GLU A 339 11.80 -12.84 -14.07
N TYR A 340 11.21 -11.65 -14.03
CA TYR A 340 10.82 -10.96 -12.80
C TYR A 340 9.30 -11.04 -12.63
N ARG A 341 8.86 -11.70 -11.58
CA ARG A 341 7.46 -11.84 -11.18
C ARG A 341 7.38 -11.47 -9.71
N GLY A 342 7.07 -10.19 -9.44
CA GLY A 342 7.32 -9.59 -8.14
C GLY A 342 6.08 -9.12 -7.39
N VAL A 343 6.28 -9.03 -6.08
CA VAL A 343 5.41 -8.28 -5.16
C VAL A 343 6.29 -7.38 -4.31
N PHE A 344 5.89 -6.14 -4.21
CA PHE A 344 6.48 -5.11 -3.34
C PHE A 344 5.61 -4.92 -2.10
N LEU A 345 6.24 -4.81 -0.96
CA LEU A 345 5.58 -4.46 0.30
C LEU A 345 6.32 -3.31 0.99
N ASP A 346 5.60 -2.22 1.23
CA ASP A 346 6.04 -1.10 2.04
C ASP A 346 5.82 -1.41 3.53
N VAL A 347 6.90 -1.43 4.30
CA VAL A 347 6.87 -1.53 5.76
C VAL A 347 7.40 -0.24 6.43
N GLY A 348 7.83 0.73 5.62
CA GLY A 348 8.34 2.03 6.06
C GLY A 348 7.23 2.91 6.62
N ARG A 349 6.11 3.09 5.89
CA ARG A 349 4.98 3.93 6.30
C ARG A 349 4.28 3.39 7.52
N ASN A 350 3.97 2.11 7.55
CA ASN A 350 3.49 1.40 8.73
C ASN A 350 4.25 0.08 8.86
N PHE A 351 4.56 -0.33 10.08
CA PHE A 351 5.29 -1.57 10.33
C PHE A 351 4.34 -2.76 10.25
N HIS A 352 4.80 -3.81 9.59
CA HIS A 352 4.08 -5.08 9.46
C HIS A 352 4.92 -6.23 9.99
N SER A 353 4.26 -7.21 10.60
CA SER A 353 4.93 -8.28 11.32
C SER A 353 5.71 -9.22 10.40
N LYS A 354 6.74 -9.87 10.95
CA LYS A 354 7.48 -10.97 10.30
C LYS A 354 6.52 -12.07 9.82
N GLN A 355 5.44 -12.33 10.57
CA GLN A 355 4.47 -13.37 10.24
C GLN A 355 3.72 -13.08 8.94
N VAL A 356 3.24 -11.85 8.74
CA VAL A 356 2.55 -11.49 7.48
C VAL A 356 3.51 -11.48 6.30
N VAL A 357 4.76 -11.03 6.50
CA VAL A 357 5.81 -11.09 5.47
C VAL A 357 6.08 -12.55 5.06
N MET A 358 6.27 -13.45 6.02
CA MET A 358 6.50 -14.87 5.73
C MET A 358 5.30 -15.52 5.06
N ARG A 359 4.06 -15.20 5.49
CA ARG A 359 2.85 -15.74 4.86
C ARG A 359 2.66 -15.23 3.43
N LEU A 360 3.01 -13.96 3.17
CA LEU A 360 3.04 -13.44 1.79
C LEU A 360 4.06 -14.20 0.93
N ILE A 361 5.28 -14.39 1.40
CA ILE A 361 6.33 -15.13 0.71
C ILE A 361 5.86 -16.58 0.43
N ASP A 362 5.18 -17.22 1.38
CA ASP A 362 4.63 -18.58 1.20
C ASP A 362 3.62 -18.62 0.05
N GLN A 363 2.66 -17.71 0.04
CA GLN A 363 1.66 -17.66 -1.04
C GLN A 363 2.27 -17.24 -2.38
N MET A 364 3.26 -16.34 -2.39
CA MET A 364 4.01 -16.01 -3.60
C MET A 364 4.62 -17.27 -4.24
N SER A 365 5.21 -18.17 -3.46
CA SER A 365 5.83 -19.39 -3.97
C SER A 365 4.81 -20.35 -4.60
N ARG A 366 3.62 -20.46 -4.02
CA ARG A 366 2.53 -21.28 -4.56
C ARG A 366 2.06 -20.82 -5.93
N TYR A 367 2.07 -19.52 -6.18
CA TYR A 367 1.68 -18.92 -7.45
C TYR A 367 2.88 -18.57 -8.35
N LYS A 368 4.06 -19.16 -8.06
CA LYS A 368 5.28 -19.04 -8.88
C LYS A 368 5.78 -17.60 -9.05
N LEU A 369 5.45 -16.71 -8.13
CA LEU A 369 6.11 -15.40 -7.99
C LEU A 369 7.50 -15.62 -7.38
N ASN A 370 8.51 -14.86 -7.83
CA ASN A 370 9.90 -15.14 -7.48
C ASN A 370 10.72 -13.96 -6.97
N LYS A 371 10.13 -12.78 -6.87
CA LYS A 371 10.81 -11.57 -6.38
C LYS A 371 9.97 -10.91 -5.30
N PHE A 372 10.54 -10.80 -4.11
CA PHE A 372 9.96 -10.03 -3.03
C PHE A 372 10.74 -8.73 -2.87
N HIS A 373 10.15 -7.62 -3.31
CA HIS A 373 10.72 -6.30 -3.20
C HIS A 373 10.33 -5.72 -1.84
N PHE A 374 11.31 -5.56 -0.96
CA PHE A 374 11.11 -5.24 0.44
C PHE A 374 11.51 -3.79 0.72
N HIS A 375 10.51 -2.90 0.75
CA HIS A 375 10.69 -1.47 1.01
C HIS A 375 10.81 -1.23 2.52
N LEU A 376 12.06 -1.20 2.99
CA LEU A 376 12.43 -1.25 4.41
C LEU A 376 12.48 0.11 5.09
N THR A 377 12.52 1.20 4.32
CA THR A 377 12.68 2.54 4.86
C THR A 377 11.91 3.58 4.05
N ASP A 378 11.40 4.60 4.74
CA ASP A 378 10.74 5.75 4.16
C ASP A 378 10.81 6.94 5.12
N ASP A 379 10.16 8.06 4.79
CA ASP A 379 10.08 9.24 5.67
C ASP A 379 9.52 8.90 7.06
N GLU A 380 8.57 7.97 7.13
CA GLU A 380 7.82 7.63 8.33
C GLU A 380 8.43 6.50 9.15
N GLY A 381 9.46 5.82 8.65
CA GLY A 381 10.07 4.76 9.43
C GLY A 381 11.25 4.05 8.79
N TRP A 382 12.19 3.65 9.63
CA TRP A 382 13.32 2.77 9.33
C TRP A 382 13.08 1.40 9.95
N ARG A 383 13.11 0.31 9.16
CA ARG A 383 12.59 -1.00 9.59
C ARG A 383 13.59 -2.14 9.66
N ILE A 384 14.88 -1.88 9.57
CA ILE A 384 15.91 -2.91 9.66
C ILE A 384 17.02 -2.52 10.63
N GLU A 385 17.40 -3.42 11.54
CA GLU A 385 18.53 -3.23 12.42
C GLU A 385 19.83 -3.22 11.63
N ILE A 386 20.65 -2.17 11.83
CA ILE A 386 21.98 -2.04 11.24
C ILE A 386 23.01 -2.00 12.36
N PRO A 387 23.85 -3.03 12.52
CA PRO A 387 24.91 -3.08 13.53
C PRO A 387 25.80 -1.84 13.50
N GLY A 388 25.99 -1.20 14.66
CA GLY A 388 26.77 0.03 14.80
C GLY A 388 26.03 1.34 14.52
N LEU A 389 24.76 1.28 14.12
CA LEU A 389 23.88 2.43 13.93
C LEU A 389 22.55 2.25 14.70
N PRO A 390 22.60 2.14 16.03
CA PRO A 390 21.41 1.82 16.83
C PRO A 390 20.32 2.89 16.74
N GLU A 391 20.68 4.16 16.49
CA GLU A 391 19.71 5.25 16.39
C GLU A 391 18.72 5.08 15.23
N LEU A 392 19.06 4.30 14.19
CA LEU A 392 18.14 3.95 13.10
C LEU A 392 16.91 3.20 13.60
N THR A 393 17.06 2.36 14.62
CA THR A 393 15.96 1.62 15.23
C THR A 393 15.49 2.21 16.55
N GLU A 394 16.36 2.84 17.34
CA GLU A 394 15.97 3.51 18.59
C GLU A 394 15.10 4.75 18.34
N VAL A 395 15.38 5.50 17.26
CA VAL A 395 14.67 6.73 16.88
C VAL A 395 13.83 6.51 15.62
N GLY A 396 14.48 6.07 14.54
CA GLY A 396 13.86 5.99 13.20
C GLY A 396 12.78 4.94 13.07
N SER A 397 12.72 3.94 13.94
CA SER A 397 11.65 2.93 13.91
C SER A 397 10.50 3.23 14.87
N GLN A 398 10.56 4.32 15.61
CA GLN A 398 9.59 4.67 16.64
C GLN A 398 8.84 5.96 16.26
N ARG A 399 7.55 6.02 16.56
CA ARG A 399 6.73 7.24 16.43
C ARG A 399 6.12 7.59 17.77
N CYS A 400 6.34 8.81 18.24
CA CYS A 400 5.74 9.33 19.45
C CYS A 400 5.76 10.86 19.44
N HIS A 401 5.10 11.48 20.42
CA HIS A 401 5.12 12.94 20.54
C HIS A 401 6.42 13.44 21.15
N ASP A 402 7.44 13.63 20.33
CA ASP A 402 8.71 14.27 20.67
C ASP A 402 9.00 15.37 19.63
N LEU A 403 8.73 16.63 19.98
CA LEU A 403 8.87 17.76 19.05
C LEU A 403 10.30 17.97 18.55
N ASP A 404 11.29 17.54 19.30
CA ASP A 404 12.71 17.64 18.97
C ASP A 404 13.22 16.41 18.20
N GLU A 405 12.42 15.36 18.10
CA GLU A 405 12.72 14.09 17.41
C GLU A 405 14.08 13.49 17.78
N GLN A 406 14.41 13.52 19.08
CA GLN A 406 15.63 12.92 19.59
C GLN A 406 15.44 11.46 20.03
N THR A 407 14.21 11.07 20.34
CA THR A 407 13.85 9.73 20.86
C THR A 407 12.92 8.96 19.93
N CYS A 408 12.20 9.63 19.05
CA CYS A 408 11.29 9.04 18.07
C CYS A 408 10.98 10.05 16.96
N LEU A 409 10.45 9.58 15.86
CA LEU A 409 9.84 10.42 14.82
C LEU A 409 8.50 10.95 15.33
N LEU A 410 8.09 12.13 14.88
CA LEU A 410 6.76 12.64 15.15
C LEU A 410 5.67 11.70 14.60
N PRO A 411 4.51 11.61 15.25
CA PRO A 411 3.41 10.78 14.78
C PRO A 411 2.98 11.13 13.36
N GLN A 412 2.72 10.11 12.56
CA GLN A 412 2.23 10.20 11.18
C GLN A 412 1.20 9.09 10.95
N LEU A 413 0.35 9.25 9.94
CA LEU A 413 -0.55 8.22 9.41
C LEU A 413 -1.46 7.57 10.47
N GLY A 414 -1.88 8.37 11.46
CA GLY A 414 -2.78 7.88 12.51
C GLY A 414 -2.13 6.98 13.54
N SER A 415 -0.82 7.14 13.81
CA SER A 415 -0.13 6.34 14.83
C SER A 415 -0.49 6.73 16.27
N GLY A 416 -0.89 7.98 16.52
CA GLY A 416 -1.15 8.48 17.87
C GLY A 416 0.11 8.93 18.62
N ALA A 417 -0.05 9.33 19.89
CA ALA A 417 0.98 10.01 20.67
C ALA A 417 2.04 9.11 21.30
N GLU A 418 1.71 7.84 21.54
CA GLU A 418 2.57 6.89 22.26
C GLU A 418 3.41 6.07 21.27
N ASN A 419 4.60 5.61 21.66
CA ASN A 419 5.46 4.79 20.82
C ASN A 419 4.98 3.34 20.65
N ASN A 420 4.08 2.86 21.48
CA ASN A 420 3.44 1.55 21.35
C ASN A 420 2.29 1.62 20.34
N ASN A 421 2.61 1.69 19.07
CA ASN A 421 1.64 1.85 18.00
C ASN A 421 2.06 1.07 16.73
N MET A 422 1.17 0.98 15.75
CA MET A 422 1.39 0.23 14.50
C MET A 422 2.39 0.90 13.55
N GLY A 423 2.70 2.17 13.74
CA GLY A 423 3.73 2.87 13.00
C GLY A 423 5.13 2.61 13.55
N SER A 424 5.27 1.94 14.69
CA SER A 424 6.54 1.65 15.37
C SER A 424 6.90 0.17 15.26
N GLY A 425 8.17 -0.12 15.05
CA GLY A 425 8.70 -1.47 14.96
C GLY A 425 9.77 -1.61 13.88
N TYR A 426 10.50 -2.71 13.95
CA TYR A 426 11.55 -3.05 12.99
C TYR A 426 11.83 -4.55 13.00
N PHE A 427 12.50 -5.04 11.97
CA PHE A 427 13.06 -6.38 11.90
C PHE A 427 14.45 -6.36 12.51
N THR A 428 14.69 -7.22 13.49
CA THR A 428 16.05 -7.45 13.99
C THR A 428 16.90 -8.06 12.88
N ARG A 429 18.22 -8.03 13.06
CA ARG A 429 19.16 -8.71 12.16
C ARG A 429 18.78 -10.17 11.95
N ASP A 430 18.43 -10.85 13.04
CA ASP A 430 18.04 -12.27 13.01
C ASP A 430 16.69 -12.48 12.29
N ASP A 431 15.73 -11.58 12.48
CA ASP A 431 14.45 -11.63 11.77
C ASP A 431 14.64 -11.53 10.25
N TYR A 432 15.52 -10.61 9.81
CA TYR A 432 15.82 -10.46 8.39
C TYR A 432 16.50 -11.69 7.80
N ILE A 433 17.49 -12.26 8.52
CA ILE A 433 18.15 -13.50 8.13
C ILE A 433 17.16 -14.66 8.02
N ASP A 434 16.22 -14.77 8.96
CA ASP A 434 15.19 -15.81 8.91
C ASP A 434 14.26 -15.63 7.70
N ILE A 435 13.88 -14.40 7.37
CA ILE A 435 13.10 -14.09 6.16
C ILE A 435 13.86 -14.52 4.90
N LEU A 436 15.17 -14.24 4.83
CA LEU A 436 16.00 -14.64 3.70
C LEU A 436 16.05 -16.18 3.52
N ARG A 437 16.26 -16.93 4.61
CA ARG A 437 16.27 -18.40 4.60
C ARG A 437 14.91 -18.97 4.20
N TYR A 438 13.84 -18.38 4.72
CA TYR A 438 12.47 -18.78 4.40
C TYR A 438 12.11 -18.55 2.93
N ALA A 439 12.50 -17.41 2.37
CA ALA A 439 12.33 -17.08 0.96
C ALA A 439 13.18 -18.00 0.05
N LYS A 440 14.42 -18.30 0.43
CA LYS A 440 15.31 -19.22 -0.31
C LYS A 440 14.69 -20.58 -0.51
N ALA A 441 14.10 -21.17 0.54
CA ALA A 441 13.45 -22.49 0.46
C ALA A 441 12.22 -22.47 -0.46
N ARG A 442 11.72 -21.29 -0.82
CA ARG A 442 10.55 -21.04 -1.69
C ARG A 442 10.94 -20.46 -3.05
N HIS A 443 12.22 -20.46 -3.39
CA HIS A 443 12.76 -19.91 -4.65
C HIS A 443 12.41 -18.45 -4.90
N ILE A 444 12.37 -17.65 -3.83
CA ILE A 444 12.08 -16.21 -3.89
C ILE A 444 13.34 -15.42 -3.53
N GLU A 445 13.74 -14.51 -4.41
CA GLU A 445 14.76 -13.52 -4.12
C GLU A 445 14.15 -12.37 -3.33
N VAL A 446 14.74 -12.04 -2.18
CA VAL A 446 14.42 -10.84 -1.42
C VAL A 446 15.29 -9.69 -1.92
N ILE A 447 14.67 -8.62 -2.37
CA ILE A 447 15.32 -7.42 -2.88
C ILE A 447 15.12 -6.32 -1.84
N PRO A 448 16.16 -6.00 -1.02
CA PRO A 448 16.05 -4.91 -0.06
C PRO A 448 16.07 -3.56 -0.76
N GLU A 449 15.17 -2.68 -0.32
CA GLU A 449 15.17 -1.28 -0.70
C GLU A 449 15.42 -0.41 0.53
N ILE A 450 16.40 0.49 0.39
CA ILE A 450 16.64 1.62 1.29
C ILE A 450 16.50 2.86 0.43
N ASP A 451 15.40 3.57 0.59
CA ASP A 451 15.06 4.68 -0.30
C ASP A 451 15.97 5.89 -0.08
N MET A 452 16.43 6.47 -1.19
CA MET A 452 17.34 7.61 -1.22
C MET A 452 17.39 8.24 -2.62
N PRO A 453 17.70 9.54 -2.76
CA PRO A 453 17.99 10.49 -1.67
C PRO A 453 16.75 11.12 -1.05
N ALA A 454 15.57 11.02 -1.65
CA ALA A 454 14.30 11.41 -1.04
C ALA A 454 13.71 10.25 -0.21
N HIS A 455 12.54 10.45 0.41
CA HIS A 455 11.91 9.48 1.30
C HIS A 455 12.85 8.96 2.41
N ALA A 456 13.82 9.79 2.81
CA ALA A 456 14.91 9.40 3.69
C ALA A 456 14.84 10.03 5.10
N ARG A 457 13.68 10.64 5.47
CA ARG A 457 13.56 11.39 6.72
C ARG A 457 13.86 10.55 7.96
N SER A 458 13.42 9.30 8.00
CA SER A 458 13.71 8.41 9.13
C SER A 458 15.21 8.22 9.35
N ALA A 459 15.98 8.08 8.29
CA ALA A 459 17.45 8.02 8.35
C ALA A 459 18.07 9.36 8.74
N VAL A 460 17.60 10.44 8.11
CA VAL A 460 18.13 11.81 8.38
C VAL A 460 17.93 12.20 9.83
N VAL A 461 16.74 12.03 10.38
CA VAL A 461 16.42 12.34 11.78
C VAL A 461 17.21 11.46 12.73
N SER A 462 17.32 10.16 12.45
CA SER A 462 18.11 9.23 13.28
C SER A 462 19.59 9.61 13.33
N MET A 463 20.16 9.99 12.18
CA MET A 463 21.57 10.38 12.14
C MET A 463 21.81 11.76 12.75
N GLU A 464 20.88 12.68 12.75
CA GLU A 464 20.96 13.94 13.50
C GLU A 464 20.85 13.68 15.04
N ALA A 465 19.97 12.77 15.47
CA ALA A 465 19.93 12.35 16.88
C ALA A 465 21.28 11.72 17.31
N ARG A 466 21.86 10.85 16.45
CA ARG A 466 23.21 10.30 16.64
C ARG A 466 24.28 11.40 16.73
N TYR A 467 24.25 12.35 15.79
CA TYR A 467 25.16 13.49 15.79
C TYR A 467 25.13 14.25 17.10
N ASN A 468 23.94 14.61 17.58
CA ASN A 468 23.75 15.33 18.83
C ASN A 468 24.25 14.54 20.04
N LYS A 469 23.94 13.24 20.10
CA LYS A 469 24.38 12.30 21.16
C LYS A 469 25.90 12.19 21.23
N LEU A 470 26.57 11.94 20.11
CA LEU A 470 28.02 11.76 20.06
C LEU A 470 28.79 13.08 20.31
N LYS A 471 28.27 14.18 19.76
CA LYS A 471 28.84 15.51 20.02
C LYS A 471 28.77 15.90 21.50
N ALA A 472 27.64 15.63 22.17
CA ALA A 472 27.49 15.85 23.60
C ALA A 472 28.46 14.97 24.43
N ALA A 473 28.78 13.77 23.90
CA ALA A 473 29.78 12.89 24.50
C ALA A 473 31.26 13.28 24.19
N GLY A 474 31.48 14.30 23.35
CA GLY A 474 32.84 14.76 22.96
C GLY A 474 33.44 13.97 21.78
N ASP A 475 32.72 13.11 21.11
CA ASP A 475 33.15 12.38 19.91
C ASP A 475 32.72 13.13 18.63
N GLU A 476 33.44 14.20 18.31
CA GLU A 476 33.18 15.01 17.13
C GLU A 476 33.37 14.21 15.81
N LYS A 477 34.39 13.34 15.76
CA LYS A 477 34.67 12.53 14.58
C LYS A 477 33.56 11.50 14.32
N GLY A 478 33.14 10.79 15.35
CA GLY A 478 32.04 9.83 15.25
C GLY A 478 30.72 10.51 14.92
N ALA A 479 30.48 11.72 15.45
CA ALA A 479 29.30 12.52 15.16
C ALA A 479 29.17 12.86 13.65
N GLU A 480 30.24 13.31 13.02
CA GLU A 480 30.24 13.72 11.60
C GLU A 480 30.29 12.54 10.61
N GLN A 481 30.67 11.33 11.05
CA GLN A 481 30.98 10.20 10.19
C GLN A 481 29.83 9.78 9.24
N TYR A 482 28.59 9.81 9.75
CA TYR A 482 27.39 9.39 9.04
C TYR A 482 26.30 10.47 9.01
N ARG A 483 26.68 11.72 9.15
CA ARG A 483 25.74 12.84 9.10
C ARG A 483 25.17 12.99 7.70
N LEU A 484 23.83 13.11 7.57
CA LEU A 484 23.13 13.15 6.29
C LEU A 484 22.66 14.55 5.88
N VAL A 485 22.89 15.53 6.72
CA VAL A 485 22.50 16.94 6.50
C VAL A 485 23.73 17.81 6.30
N ASP A 486 23.69 18.66 5.29
CA ASP A 486 24.62 19.77 5.17
C ASP A 486 24.13 20.93 6.05
N PRO A 487 24.85 21.29 7.13
CA PRO A 487 24.43 22.38 8.03
C PRO A 487 24.38 23.75 7.34
N SER A 488 25.02 23.89 6.19
CA SER A 488 24.98 25.12 5.38
C SER A 488 23.74 25.22 4.50
N ASP A 489 22.99 24.12 4.34
CA ASP A 489 21.82 24.11 3.45
C ASP A 489 20.62 24.80 4.09
N THR A 490 20.27 25.95 3.56
CA THR A 490 19.11 26.74 3.96
C THR A 490 17.97 26.67 2.96
N SER A 491 17.97 25.66 2.08
CA SER A 491 16.92 25.47 1.07
C SER A 491 15.54 25.32 1.73
N VAL A 492 14.56 25.98 1.14
CA VAL A 492 13.14 25.87 1.49
C VAL A 492 12.50 24.92 0.50
N THR A 493 12.26 23.70 0.91
CA THR A 493 11.70 22.64 0.08
C THR A 493 10.54 21.95 0.79
N THR A 494 9.59 21.48 -0.02
CA THR A 494 8.46 20.67 0.46
C THR A 494 8.42 19.39 -0.34
N SER A 495 8.52 18.24 0.34
CA SER A 495 8.42 16.93 -0.31
C SER A 495 6.97 16.67 -0.80
N VAL A 496 6.80 15.62 -1.59
CA VAL A 496 5.48 15.21 -2.08
C VAL A 496 4.52 14.90 -0.94
N GLN A 497 5.03 14.45 0.20
CA GLN A 497 4.25 14.16 1.40
C GLN A 497 4.32 15.30 2.45
N PHE A 498 4.67 16.50 2.03
CA PHE A 498 4.68 17.73 2.84
C PHE A 498 5.67 17.74 4.01
N TYR A 499 6.75 16.97 3.90
CA TYR A 499 7.91 17.13 4.79
C TYR A 499 8.82 18.27 4.32
N ASP A 500 9.62 18.78 5.25
CA ASP A 500 10.67 19.74 4.97
C ASP A 500 11.92 19.08 4.33
N LYS A 501 13.00 19.82 4.18
CA LYS A 501 14.26 19.34 3.60
C LYS A 501 14.87 18.11 4.29
N ARG A 502 14.40 17.73 5.49
CA ARG A 502 14.84 16.52 6.18
C ARG A 502 14.28 15.23 5.56
N SER A 503 13.33 15.34 4.62
CA SER A 503 12.94 14.20 3.77
C SER A 503 14.05 13.76 2.81
N TYR A 504 15.09 14.58 2.63
CA TYR A 504 16.16 14.31 1.68
C TYR A 504 17.49 14.16 2.41
N LEU A 505 18.18 13.03 2.25
CA LEU A 505 19.60 12.96 2.58
C LEU A 505 20.39 13.81 1.56
N ASN A 506 21.50 14.41 1.99
CA ASN A 506 22.30 15.23 1.07
C ASN A 506 23.25 14.35 0.24
N PRO A 507 23.05 14.25 -1.10
CA PRO A 507 23.81 13.33 -1.94
C PRO A 507 25.24 13.80 -2.22
N CYS A 508 25.60 15.02 -1.79
CA CYS A 508 26.88 15.63 -2.06
C CYS A 508 27.91 15.48 -0.92
N LEU A 509 27.50 14.84 0.19
CA LEU A 509 28.35 14.66 1.35
C LEU A 509 29.08 13.32 1.31
N GLU A 510 30.35 13.32 1.68
CA GLU A 510 31.11 12.08 1.88
C GLU A 510 30.51 11.21 3.02
N SER A 511 29.98 11.84 4.06
CA SER A 511 29.28 11.15 5.16
C SER A 511 28.01 10.41 4.68
N SER A 512 27.31 10.91 3.67
CA SER A 512 26.17 10.20 3.07
C SER A 512 26.63 8.93 2.32
N LYS A 513 27.75 8.99 1.60
CA LYS A 513 28.34 7.79 0.97
C LYS A 513 28.80 6.77 2.03
N ASN A 514 29.44 7.24 3.09
CA ASN A 514 29.89 6.39 4.20
C ASN A 514 28.68 5.68 4.84
N PHE A 515 27.57 6.38 5.03
CA PHE A 515 26.33 5.82 5.53
C PHE A 515 25.79 4.71 4.61
N VAL A 516 25.64 4.99 3.33
CA VAL A 516 25.14 4.01 2.35
C VAL A 516 26.03 2.77 2.29
N ASN A 517 27.36 2.97 2.20
CA ASN A 517 28.31 1.85 2.18
C ASN A 517 28.21 1.00 3.45
N LYS A 518 28.07 1.65 4.62
CA LYS A 518 27.86 0.93 5.91
C LYS A 518 26.58 0.08 5.88
N VAL A 519 25.46 0.65 5.43
CA VAL A 519 24.17 -0.06 5.36
C VAL A 519 24.24 -1.21 4.37
N VAL A 520 24.76 -1.00 3.16
CA VAL A 520 24.93 -2.06 2.15
C VAL A 520 25.80 -3.19 2.67
N SER A 521 26.95 -2.89 3.29
CA SER A 521 27.87 -3.90 3.82
C SER A 521 27.22 -4.74 4.92
N GLU A 522 26.47 -4.15 5.84
CA GLU A 522 25.79 -4.90 6.91
C GLU A 522 24.64 -5.78 6.36
N VAL A 523 23.85 -5.27 5.43
CA VAL A 523 22.79 -6.07 4.78
C VAL A 523 23.41 -7.21 3.97
N MET A 524 24.51 -6.98 3.29
CA MET A 524 25.23 -8.02 2.57
C MET A 524 25.74 -9.12 3.50
N GLN A 525 26.29 -8.78 4.67
CA GLN A 525 26.69 -9.78 5.68
C GLN A 525 25.49 -10.63 6.15
N MET A 526 24.31 -10.03 6.33
CA MET A 526 23.09 -10.78 6.67
C MET A 526 22.71 -11.77 5.56
N HIS A 527 22.85 -11.36 4.30
CA HIS A 527 22.62 -12.24 3.14
C HIS A 527 23.64 -13.40 3.07
N GLU A 528 24.92 -13.13 3.31
CA GLU A 528 25.97 -14.16 3.36
C GLU A 528 25.71 -15.17 4.47
N GLU A 529 25.35 -14.73 5.66
CA GLU A 529 25.02 -15.60 6.80
C GLU A 529 23.75 -16.42 6.56
N ALA A 530 22.79 -15.88 5.83
CA ALA A 530 21.62 -16.65 5.36
C ALA A 530 21.96 -17.67 4.29
N GLY A 531 23.16 -17.61 3.70
CA GLY A 531 23.57 -18.41 2.54
C GLY A 531 22.82 -18.02 1.26
N VAL A 532 22.46 -16.73 1.15
CA VAL A 532 21.73 -16.13 0.01
C VAL A 532 22.49 -14.87 -0.40
N PRO A 533 23.51 -14.95 -1.28
CA PRO A 533 24.28 -13.78 -1.67
C PRO A 533 23.38 -12.65 -2.21
N LEU A 534 23.64 -11.43 -1.76
CA LEU A 534 22.92 -10.24 -2.24
C LEU A 534 23.23 -10.00 -3.72
N LYS A 535 22.25 -10.19 -4.58
CA LYS A 535 22.40 -10.02 -6.03
C LYS A 535 21.84 -8.69 -6.52
N THR A 536 20.75 -8.26 -5.93
CA THR A 536 20.00 -7.07 -6.32
C THR A 536 19.82 -6.16 -5.12
N TRP A 537 20.18 -4.90 -5.29
CA TRP A 537 19.89 -3.80 -4.37
C TRP A 537 18.96 -2.81 -5.01
N HIS A 538 17.90 -2.40 -4.32
CA HIS A 538 17.01 -1.35 -4.80
C HIS A 538 17.40 0.00 -4.17
N PHE A 539 17.67 0.95 -5.04
CA PHE A 539 18.16 2.29 -4.67
C PHE A 539 17.04 3.21 -4.17
N GLY A 540 15.78 2.93 -4.53
CA GLY A 540 14.68 3.88 -4.40
C GLY A 540 14.75 4.89 -5.53
N GLY A 541 14.93 6.15 -5.20
CA GLY A 541 15.23 7.22 -6.17
C GLY A 541 14.03 8.04 -6.59
N ASP A 542 12.84 7.71 -6.12
CA ASP A 542 11.62 8.43 -6.47
C ASP A 542 11.53 9.79 -5.77
N GLU A 543 10.80 10.67 -6.43
CA GLU A 543 10.26 11.94 -5.92
C GLU A 543 11.25 12.91 -5.26
N ALA A 544 12.54 12.89 -5.64
CA ALA A 544 13.54 13.86 -5.18
C ALA A 544 13.29 15.27 -5.78
N LYS A 545 12.16 15.87 -5.44
CA LYS A 545 11.67 17.14 -5.98
C LYS A 545 10.95 17.97 -4.91
N ASN A 546 10.86 19.30 -5.13
CA ASN A 546 9.98 20.17 -4.36
C ASN A 546 8.59 20.19 -5.03
N ILE A 547 7.55 19.69 -4.36
CA ILE A 547 6.18 19.63 -4.89
C ILE A 547 5.63 21.01 -5.25
N ARG A 548 6.01 22.05 -4.50
CA ARG A 548 5.58 23.42 -4.72
C ARG A 548 6.09 24.01 -6.05
N LEU A 549 7.20 23.48 -6.58
CA LEU A 549 7.70 23.86 -7.90
C LEU A 549 7.01 23.08 -9.05
N GLY A 550 6.12 22.15 -8.71
CA GLY A 550 5.40 21.33 -9.69
C GLY A 550 4.42 22.12 -10.56
N ALA A 551 3.91 21.44 -11.58
CA ALA A 551 3.03 22.01 -12.60
C ALA A 551 1.64 22.41 -12.07
N GLY A 552 1.21 21.89 -10.90
CA GLY A 552 -0.06 22.23 -10.27
C GLY A 552 -0.11 23.65 -9.66
N PHE A 553 1.04 24.33 -9.56
CA PHE A 553 1.15 25.66 -8.97
C PHE A 553 1.60 26.73 -9.98
N GLN A 554 1.04 27.93 -9.89
CA GLN A 554 1.48 29.12 -10.61
C GLN A 554 2.21 30.08 -9.66
N ASP A 555 3.21 30.78 -10.16
CA ASP A 555 3.84 31.86 -9.42
C ASP A 555 2.83 33.00 -9.23
N LYS A 556 2.73 33.53 -8.01
CA LYS A 556 1.87 34.69 -7.69
C LYS A 556 2.17 35.93 -8.53
N ASN A 557 3.37 36.04 -9.08
CA ASN A 557 3.80 37.15 -9.92
C ASN A 557 3.58 36.89 -11.42
N GLY A 558 3.11 35.70 -11.80
CA GLY A 558 2.82 35.30 -13.17
C GLY A 558 1.36 35.40 -13.55
N ALA A 559 1.03 35.08 -14.79
CA ALA A 559 -0.35 34.91 -15.21
C ALA A 559 -0.91 33.62 -14.59
N ILE A 560 -2.10 33.75 -13.99
CA ILE A 560 -2.81 32.60 -13.43
C ILE A 560 -3.39 31.78 -14.58
N GLU A 561 -2.95 30.53 -14.69
CA GLU A 561 -3.60 29.55 -15.56
C GLU A 561 -4.78 28.92 -14.83
N SER A 562 -5.89 28.74 -15.56
CA SER A 562 -7.06 28.07 -15.00
C SER A 562 -6.73 26.66 -14.50
N GLY A 563 -7.22 26.27 -13.33
CA GLY A 563 -7.02 24.95 -12.74
C GLY A 563 -5.69 24.75 -12.03
N LYS A 564 -4.96 25.81 -11.68
CA LYS A 564 -3.72 25.73 -10.89
C LYS A 564 -3.80 26.62 -9.65
N GLY A 565 -3.14 26.20 -8.56
CA GLY A 565 -2.96 26.98 -7.35
C GLY A 565 -1.96 28.11 -7.52
N ILE A 566 -1.93 29.04 -6.56
CA ILE A 566 -1.05 30.22 -6.57
C ILE A 566 -0.13 30.17 -5.35
N ILE A 567 1.18 30.22 -5.59
CA ILE A 567 2.21 30.26 -4.55
C ILE A 567 3.28 31.32 -4.85
N ASP A 568 4.10 31.63 -3.87
CA ASP A 568 5.30 32.43 -4.05
C ASP A 568 6.48 31.52 -4.40
N LYS A 569 6.70 31.28 -5.69
CA LYS A 569 7.82 30.44 -6.13
C LYS A 569 9.21 31.05 -5.87
N GLN A 570 9.29 32.34 -5.51
CA GLN A 570 10.57 32.97 -5.20
C GLN A 570 11.16 32.51 -3.86
N ILE A 571 10.33 31.99 -2.96
CA ILE A 571 10.80 31.46 -1.68
C ILE A 571 11.04 29.95 -1.71
N GLU A 572 10.65 29.29 -2.78
CA GLU A 572 10.78 27.84 -2.94
C GLU A 572 12.09 27.47 -3.66
N ASP A 573 12.80 26.51 -3.12
CA ASP A 573 14.06 26.01 -3.67
C ASP A 573 13.92 24.57 -4.17
N LYS A 574 14.71 24.21 -5.18
CA LYS A 574 14.98 22.79 -5.48
C LYS A 574 15.69 22.14 -4.29
N PRO A 575 15.53 20.83 -4.05
CA PRO A 575 16.32 20.15 -3.04
C PRO A 575 17.80 20.47 -3.18
N TRP A 576 18.46 20.72 -2.05
CA TRP A 576 19.90 21.02 -1.92
C TRP A 576 20.39 22.31 -2.62
N ALA A 577 19.52 23.15 -3.14
CA ALA A 577 19.91 24.33 -3.91
C ALA A 577 20.84 25.30 -3.15
N LYS A 578 20.73 25.35 -1.82
CA LYS A 578 21.56 26.19 -0.96
C LYS A 578 22.64 25.41 -0.18
N SER A 579 22.79 24.10 -0.44
CA SER A 579 23.90 23.31 0.07
C SER A 579 25.21 23.72 -0.56
N LYS A 580 26.20 24.13 0.25
CA LYS A 580 27.52 24.49 -0.26
C LYS A 580 28.25 23.31 -0.90
N ALA A 581 28.06 22.11 -0.36
CA ALA A 581 28.63 20.89 -0.92
C ALA A 581 28.10 20.63 -2.35
N CYS A 582 26.77 20.72 -2.54
CA CYS A 582 26.16 20.50 -3.86
C CYS A 582 26.49 21.63 -4.85
N GLN A 583 26.48 22.89 -4.39
CA GLN A 583 26.91 24.03 -5.23
C GLN A 583 28.38 23.88 -5.71
N LEU A 584 29.24 23.30 -4.87
CA LEU A 584 30.64 23.06 -5.23
C LEU A 584 30.78 22.02 -6.36
N LEU A 585 30.05 20.90 -6.29
CA LEU A 585 30.01 19.88 -7.35
C LEU A 585 29.57 20.46 -8.69
N ILE A 586 28.52 21.29 -8.68
CA ILE A 586 28.03 21.94 -9.89
C ILE A 586 29.06 22.94 -10.41
N LYS A 587 29.63 23.75 -9.52
CA LYS A 587 30.67 24.74 -9.90
C LYS A 587 31.93 24.10 -10.52
N ASN A 588 32.32 22.94 -10.02
CA ASN A 588 33.47 22.17 -10.53
C ASN A 588 33.16 21.46 -11.85
N GLY A 589 31.90 21.36 -12.24
CA GLY A 589 31.46 20.63 -13.43
C GLY A 589 31.33 19.11 -13.22
N ASP A 590 31.33 18.64 -11.96
CA ASP A 590 31.12 17.23 -11.63
C ASP A 590 29.67 16.81 -11.91
N VAL A 591 28.74 17.75 -11.75
CA VAL A 591 27.31 17.60 -12.02
C VAL A 591 26.83 18.84 -12.78
N SER A 592 25.93 18.68 -13.74
CA SER A 592 25.47 19.78 -14.61
C SER A 592 24.59 20.80 -13.84
N ASP A 593 23.68 20.34 -13.01
CA ASP A 593 22.74 21.14 -12.24
C ASP A 593 22.08 20.33 -11.09
N PHE A 594 21.19 20.95 -10.34
CA PHE A 594 20.52 20.32 -9.21
C PHE A 594 19.59 19.16 -9.59
N ASP A 595 19.02 19.13 -10.79
CA ASP A 595 18.14 18.06 -11.24
C ASP A 595 18.91 16.75 -11.51
N HIS A 596 20.22 16.84 -11.79
CA HIS A 596 21.09 15.68 -12.03
C HIS A 596 21.75 15.11 -10.76
N LEU A 597 21.55 15.72 -9.59
CA LEU A 597 22.16 15.25 -8.35
C LEU A 597 21.69 13.84 -7.96
N SER A 598 20.43 13.53 -8.14
CA SER A 598 19.86 12.20 -7.82
C SER A 598 20.49 11.09 -8.67
N SER A 599 20.54 11.27 -9.99
CA SER A 599 21.16 10.29 -10.89
C SER A 599 22.69 10.20 -10.73
N HIS A 600 23.34 11.32 -10.41
CA HIS A 600 24.76 11.32 -10.06
C HIS A 600 25.02 10.47 -8.80
N PHE A 601 24.19 10.63 -7.77
CA PHE A 601 24.28 9.84 -6.55
C PHE A 601 24.02 8.35 -6.80
N ALA A 602 23.00 8.04 -7.63
CA ALA A 602 22.72 6.67 -8.04
C ALA A 602 23.92 5.99 -8.72
N LYS A 603 24.67 6.73 -9.58
CA LYS A 603 25.91 6.23 -10.21
C LYS A 603 26.97 5.91 -9.15
N GLN A 604 27.19 6.81 -8.18
CA GLN A 604 28.14 6.57 -7.08
C GLN A 604 27.74 5.37 -6.23
N VAL A 605 26.45 5.20 -5.92
CA VAL A 605 25.96 4.02 -5.21
C VAL A 605 26.19 2.75 -6.03
N SER A 606 25.97 2.80 -7.35
CA SER A 606 26.22 1.65 -8.23
C SER A 606 27.70 1.22 -8.24
N GLU A 607 28.65 2.16 -8.11
CA GLU A 607 30.08 1.87 -7.96
C GLU A 607 30.38 1.14 -6.65
N GLY A 608 29.80 1.59 -5.53
CA GLY A 608 29.90 0.92 -4.24
C GLY A 608 29.33 -0.50 -4.28
N LEU A 609 28.15 -0.66 -4.88
CA LEU A 609 27.50 -1.96 -5.05
C LEU A 609 28.36 -2.92 -5.89
N GLN A 610 28.96 -2.44 -6.98
CA GLN A 610 29.85 -3.25 -7.81
C GLN A 610 31.10 -3.70 -7.04
N GLN A 611 31.69 -2.82 -6.23
CA GLN A 611 32.86 -3.13 -5.41
C GLN A 611 32.56 -4.24 -4.40
N GLU A 612 31.35 -4.27 -3.85
CA GLU A 612 30.86 -5.29 -2.94
C GLU A 612 30.37 -6.57 -3.66
N GLY A 613 30.40 -6.61 -5.00
CA GLY A 613 29.99 -7.77 -5.78
C GLY A 613 28.49 -7.89 -6.08
N VAL A 614 27.69 -6.87 -5.77
CA VAL A 614 26.28 -6.81 -6.16
C VAL A 614 26.17 -6.61 -7.67
N THR A 615 25.43 -7.48 -8.34
CA THR A 615 25.39 -7.53 -9.80
C THR A 615 24.32 -6.64 -10.43
N THR A 616 23.29 -6.29 -9.67
CA THR A 616 22.13 -5.55 -10.18
C THR A 616 21.75 -4.42 -9.25
N MET A 617 21.72 -3.21 -9.76
CA MET A 617 21.03 -2.09 -9.13
C MET A 617 19.64 -1.97 -9.72
N GLN A 618 18.64 -1.84 -8.88
CA GLN A 618 17.25 -1.59 -9.24
C GLN A 618 16.82 -0.23 -8.67
N ALA A 619 15.94 0.50 -9.33
CA ALA A 619 15.45 1.79 -8.86
C ALA A 619 14.08 2.10 -9.43
N TRP A 620 13.35 3.01 -8.79
CA TRP A 620 12.24 3.71 -9.42
C TRP A 620 12.76 4.60 -10.55
N GLN A 621 11.98 4.76 -11.60
CA GLN A 621 12.44 5.47 -12.81
C GLN A 621 12.91 6.90 -12.54
N ASP A 622 12.34 7.59 -11.57
CA ASP A 622 12.68 8.98 -11.23
C ASP A 622 14.14 9.14 -10.85
N GLY A 623 14.70 8.21 -10.10
CA GLY A 623 16.08 8.23 -9.66
C GLY A 623 17.10 8.07 -10.80
N LEU A 624 16.66 7.60 -11.96
CA LEU A 624 17.48 7.27 -13.10
C LEU A 624 17.21 8.15 -14.33
N LYS A 625 16.17 9.00 -14.30
CA LYS A 625 15.65 9.68 -15.49
C LYS A 625 16.65 10.56 -16.23
N ASP A 626 17.62 11.14 -15.53
CA ASP A 626 18.64 11.99 -16.09
C ASP A 626 19.91 11.22 -16.52
N ALA A 627 19.90 9.89 -16.36
CA ALA A 627 20.95 9.03 -16.90
C ALA A 627 20.68 8.69 -18.38
N VAL A 628 21.73 8.68 -19.18
CA VAL A 628 21.57 8.48 -20.63
C VAL A 628 21.24 7.04 -20.97
N ASN A 629 21.94 6.07 -20.38
CA ASN A 629 21.79 4.63 -20.65
C ASN A 629 22.05 3.79 -19.39
N ALA A 630 21.55 2.56 -19.37
CA ALA A 630 21.85 1.60 -18.31
C ALA A 630 23.35 1.31 -18.13
N LYS A 631 24.13 1.34 -19.23
CA LYS A 631 25.58 1.13 -19.21
C LYS A 631 26.40 2.25 -18.54
N ASP A 632 25.76 3.37 -18.19
CA ASP A 632 26.41 4.46 -17.46
C ASP A 632 26.58 4.17 -15.96
N PHE A 633 26.01 3.08 -15.49
CA PHE A 633 26.12 2.59 -14.13
C PHE A 633 27.18 1.47 -14.03
N ALA A 634 27.77 1.32 -12.85
CA ALA A 634 28.86 0.37 -12.64
C ALA A 634 28.38 -1.08 -12.49
N THR A 635 27.18 -1.30 -12.00
CA THR A 635 26.62 -2.66 -11.86
C THR A 635 26.36 -3.30 -13.23
N LYS A 636 26.52 -4.62 -13.33
CA LYS A 636 26.33 -5.40 -14.57
C LYS A 636 24.96 -5.16 -15.20
N ASN A 637 23.93 -5.08 -14.38
CA ASN A 637 22.55 -4.85 -14.78
C ASN A 637 21.98 -3.66 -14.04
N VAL A 638 21.13 -2.90 -14.74
CA VAL A 638 20.31 -1.84 -14.11
C VAL A 638 18.85 -2.12 -14.46
N ARG A 639 18.05 -2.24 -13.40
CA ARG A 639 16.63 -2.53 -13.52
C ARG A 639 15.83 -1.32 -13.11
N VAL A 640 14.75 -1.05 -13.84
CA VAL A 640 13.86 0.08 -13.55
C VAL A 640 12.46 -0.42 -13.24
N ASN A 641 11.91 -0.04 -12.09
CA ASN A 641 10.49 -0.12 -11.83
C ASN A 641 9.82 1.07 -12.52
N PHE A 642 9.07 0.74 -13.58
CA PHE A 642 8.37 1.72 -14.40
C PHE A 642 6.95 1.93 -13.85
N TRP A 643 6.66 3.13 -13.32
CA TRP A 643 5.42 3.44 -12.61
C TRP A 643 4.62 4.62 -13.19
N ASP A 644 4.90 5.06 -14.43
CA ASP A 644 4.03 6.02 -15.10
C ASP A 644 2.63 5.44 -15.31
N THR A 645 1.62 6.24 -15.00
CA THR A 645 0.22 5.92 -15.26
C THR A 645 -0.04 5.85 -16.77
N LEU A 646 -0.71 4.82 -17.25
CA LEU A 646 -0.88 4.58 -18.67
C LEU A 646 -1.51 5.77 -19.40
N TYR A 647 -2.67 6.23 -18.98
CA TYR A 647 -3.40 7.31 -19.66
C TYR A 647 -2.71 8.70 -19.55
N TRP A 648 -1.65 8.84 -18.74
CA TRP A 648 -0.77 10.02 -18.72
C TRP A 648 0.49 9.85 -19.60
N GLY A 649 0.47 8.90 -20.53
CA GLY A 649 1.57 8.66 -21.47
C GLY A 649 2.46 7.47 -21.13
N GLY A 650 2.19 6.75 -20.05
CA GLY A 650 2.94 5.56 -19.65
C GLY A 650 2.96 4.47 -20.73
N PHE A 651 1.94 4.41 -21.59
CA PHE A 651 1.88 3.48 -22.72
C PHE A 651 2.98 3.71 -23.77
N ASP A 652 3.66 4.86 -23.77
CA ASP A 652 4.70 5.23 -24.71
C ASP A 652 6.06 5.41 -24.04
N SER A 653 6.10 5.93 -22.81
CA SER A 653 7.36 6.24 -22.12
C SER A 653 8.13 5.00 -21.64
N ALA A 654 7.47 3.85 -21.41
CA ALA A 654 8.16 2.61 -21.07
C ALA A 654 9.16 2.16 -22.14
N ASN A 655 8.85 2.42 -23.43
CA ASN A 655 9.69 2.08 -24.56
C ASN A 655 11.05 2.80 -24.49
N ASP A 656 11.08 4.04 -24.00
CA ASP A 656 12.32 4.82 -23.87
C ASP A 656 13.30 4.16 -22.89
N TRP A 657 12.80 3.63 -21.77
CA TRP A 657 13.61 2.91 -20.79
C TRP A 657 14.19 1.62 -21.37
N ALA A 658 13.36 0.81 -22.00
CA ALA A 658 13.80 -0.43 -22.64
C ALA A 658 14.83 -0.18 -23.74
N ASN A 659 14.62 0.85 -24.57
CA ASN A 659 15.56 1.23 -25.66
C ASN A 659 16.89 1.80 -25.14
N LYS A 660 16.95 2.29 -23.91
CA LYS A 660 18.19 2.71 -23.24
C LYS A 660 18.92 1.54 -22.55
N GLY A 661 18.46 0.30 -22.72
CA GLY A 661 19.09 -0.92 -22.22
C GLY A 661 18.76 -1.27 -20.77
N TYR A 662 17.78 -0.62 -20.15
CA TYR A 662 17.30 -0.99 -18.82
C TYR A 662 16.44 -2.25 -18.86
N GLN A 663 16.54 -3.07 -17.83
CA GLN A 663 15.60 -4.15 -17.58
C GLN A 663 14.32 -3.57 -17.01
N VAL A 664 13.27 -3.45 -17.84
CA VAL A 664 12.02 -2.79 -17.41
C VAL A 664 11.13 -3.76 -16.64
N VAL A 665 10.80 -3.41 -15.41
CA VAL A 665 9.76 -4.06 -14.58
C VAL A 665 8.54 -3.16 -14.58
N ILE A 666 7.46 -3.63 -15.18
CA ILE A 666 6.20 -2.89 -15.25
C ILE A 666 5.54 -2.86 -13.88
N SER A 667 5.24 -1.65 -13.41
CA SER A 667 4.69 -1.35 -12.09
C SER A 667 3.61 -0.27 -12.18
N ASN A 668 2.81 -0.27 -13.26
CA ASN A 668 1.84 0.81 -13.55
C ASN A 668 0.78 0.92 -12.45
N PRO A 669 0.65 2.10 -11.81
CA PRO A 669 -0.19 2.27 -10.62
C PRO A 669 -1.69 2.19 -10.92
N ASP A 670 -2.11 2.42 -12.14
CA ASP A 670 -3.51 2.27 -12.56
C ASP A 670 -3.97 0.81 -12.68
N TYR A 671 -3.05 -0.17 -12.56
CA TYR A 671 -3.37 -1.61 -12.57
C TYR A 671 -2.85 -2.37 -11.36
N VAL A 672 -1.58 -2.17 -11.01
CA VAL A 672 -0.87 -3.06 -10.08
C VAL A 672 -0.38 -2.38 -8.79
N TYR A 673 -0.86 -1.17 -8.48
CA TYR A 673 -0.75 -0.61 -7.13
C TYR A 673 -1.95 -1.07 -6.31
N PHE A 674 -1.69 -1.95 -5.37
CA PHE A 674 -2.72 -2.61 -4.54
C PHE A 674 -3.15 -1.77 -3.33
N ASP A 675 -2.57 -0.59 -3.15
CA ASP A 675 -3.08 0.46 -2.28
C ASP A 675 -4.26 1.23 -2.91
N MET A 676 -4.56 1.04 -4.20
CA MET A 676 -5.78 1.53 -4.83
C MET A 676 -7.00 0.71 -4.37
N PRO A 677 -8.19 1.34 -4.25
CA PRO A 677 -9.40 0.63 -3.81
C PRO A 677 -9.81 -0.47 -4.79
N TYR A 678 -10.47 -1.52 -4.28
CA TYR A 678 -11.06 -2.55 -5.12
C TYR A 678 -12.27 -2.06 -5.92
N GLU A 679 -13.05 -1.16 -5.35
CA GLU A 679 -14.29 -0.66 -5.96
C GLU A 679 -14.40 0.86 -5.80
N VAL A 680 -15.12 1.50 -6.70
CA VAL A 680 -15.53 2.90 -6.58
C VAL A 680 -16.63 2.98 -5.53
N ASN A 681 -16.22 2.97 -4.26
CA ASN A 681 -17.14 3.03 -3.13
C ASN A 681 -16.40 3.66 -1.93
N PRO A 682 -16.99 4.62 -1.21
CA PRO A 682 -16.36 5.25 -0.03
C PRO A 682 -15.90 4.26 1.05
N SER A 683 -16.54 3.09 1.16
CA SER A 683 -16.21 2.04 2.12
C SER A 683 -15.05 1.14 1.70
N GLU A 684 -14.53 1.27 0.48
CA GLU A 684 -13.32 0.56 0.08
C GLU A 684 -12.08 1.37 0.47
N SER A 685 -11.19 0.72 1.22
CA SER A 685 -9.91 1.32 1.62
C SER A 685 -8.98 1.49 0.42
N GLY A 686 -8.20 2.55 0.45
CA GLY A 686 -7.13 2.79 -0.50
C GLY A 686 -7.05 4.24 -0.96
N TYR A 687 -5.92 4.59 -1.56
CA TYR A 687 -5.74 5.83 -2.28
C TYR A 687 -6.17 5.67 -3.73
N TYR A 688 -6.46 6.80 -4.39
CA TYR A 688 -7.07 6.77 -5.73
C TYR A 688 -6.46 7.86 -6.64
N TRP A 689 -5.18 8.13 -6.43
CA TRP A 689 -4.49 9.16 -7.22
C TRP A 689 -4.24 8.73 -8.68
N ALA A 690 -3.97 7.43 -8.91
CA ALA A 690 -3.70 6.90 -10.24
C ALA A 690 -4.95 6.31 -10.92
N THR A 691 -5.84 5.69 -10.17
CA THR A 691 -7.09 5.13 -10.67
C THR A 691 -8.15 5.18 -9.59
N ARG A 692 -9.42 5.26 -9.97
CA ARG A 692 -10.49 5.28 -8.96
C ARG A 692 -10.70 3.93 -8.29
N ALA A 693 -10.39 2.85 -8.99
CA ALA A 693 -10.37 1.49 -8.45
C ALA A 693 -9.52 0.56 -9.32
N SER A 694 -8.97 -0.49 -8.72
CA SER A 694 -8.30 -1.59 -9.38
C SER A 694 -8.71 -2.90 -8.71
N ASP A 695 -9.71 -3.57 -9.26
CA ASP A 695 -10.15 -4.88 -8.82
C ASP A 695 -9.38 -6.02 -9.51
N GLU A 696 -9.68 -7.24 -9.13
CA GLU A 696 -9.04 -8.44 -9.66
C GLU A 696 -9.26 -8.60 -11.17
N GLN A 697 -10.43 -8.23 -11.68
CA GLN A 697 -10.75 -8.30 -13.10
C GLN A 697 -9.93 -7.29 -13.92
N LYS A 698 -9.70 -6.09 -13.36
CA LYS A 698 -8.84 -5.09 -13.98
C LYS A 698 -7.40 -5.58 -14.06
N VAL A 699 -6.84 -6.09 -12.96
CA VAL A 699 -5.49 -6.69 -12.94
C VAL A 699 -5.40 -7.86 -13.93
N PHE A 700 -6.42 -8.72 -13.99
CA PHE A 700 -6.47 -9.84 -14.92
C PHE A 700 -6.46 -9.40 -16.40
N SER A 701 -7.15 -8.31 -16.73
CA SER A 701 -7.23 -7.78 -18.09
C SER A 701 -6.00 -7.00 -18.55
N PHE A 702 -4.99 -6.85 -17.68
CA PHE A 702 -3.77 -6.10 -17.99
C PHE A 702 -2.89 -6.83 -19.00
N ALA A 703 -2.50 -6.14 -20.07
CA ALA A 703 -1.53 -6.61 -21.06
C ALA A 703 -0.18 -5.88 -20.85
N PRO A 704 0.72 -6.43 -20.00
CA PRO A 704 1.93 -5.71 -19.58
C PRO A 704 3.01 -5.63 -20.67
N ASP A 705 2.98 -6.51 -21.67
CA ASP A 705 3.92 -6.53 -22.78
C ASP A 705 3.41 -5.79 -24.04
N ASN A 706 2.22 -5.21 -23.96
CA ASN A 706 1.64 -4.33 -24.98
C ASN A 706 0.82 -3.24 -24.30
N LEU A 707 1.50 -2.26 -23.70
CA LEU A 707 0.83 -1.23 -22.89
C LEU A 707 -0.25 -0.44 -23.64
N PRO A 708 -0.08 -0.08 -24.95
CA PRO A 708 -1.15 0.61 -25.69
C PRO A 708 -2.46 -0.17 -25.78
N GLN A 709 -2.42 -1.51 -25.82
CA GLN A 709 -3.62 -2.35 -25.92
C GLN A 709 -4.62 -2.08 -24.80
N ASN A 710 -4.15 -1.71 -23.61
CA ASN A 710 -4.97 -1.53 -22.43
C ASN A 710 -6.00 -0.39 -22.56
N ALA A 711 -5.84 0.52 -23.53
CA ALA A 711 -6.84 1.55 -23.82
C ALA A 711 -8.18 0.98 -24.32
N GLU A 712 -8.21 -0.25 -24.86
CA GLU A 712 -9.48 -0.91 -25.27
C GLU A 712 -10.23 -1.57 -24.10
N THR A 713 -9.55 -1.82 -22.98
CA THR A 713 -10.09 -2.60 -21.85
C THR A 713 -10.21 -1.79 -20.56
N SER A 714 -9.77 -0.53 -20.55
CA SER A 714 -9.78 0.32 -19.36
C SER A 714 -10.18 1.76 -19.68
N VAL A 715 -10.32 2.54 -18.62
CA VAL A 715 -10.63 3.97 -18.66
C VAL A 715 -9.59 4.75 -17.86
N ASP A 716 -9.56 6.07 -18.04
CA ASP A 716 -8.72 6.95 -17.21
C ASP A 716 -9.27 7.06 -15.77
N ARG A 717 -8.60 7.85 -14.94
CA ARG A 717 -8.99 8.04 -13.54
C ARG A 717 -10.41 8.60 -13.36
N ASP A 718 -10.90 9.36 -14.33
CA ASP A 718 -12.22 9.97 -14.30
C ASP A 718 -13.30 9.15 -15.03
N GLY A 719 -12.95 7.92 -15.43
CA GLY A 719 -13.89 7.01 -16.10
C GLY A 719 -14.09 7.28 -17.58
N ASN A 720 -13.19 8.06 -18.21
CA ASN A 720 -13.28 8.37 -19.64
C ASN A 720 -12.43 7.42 -20.48
N GLN A 721 -12.85 7.20 -21.72
CA GLN A 721 -12.04 6.50 -22.71
C GLN A 721 -10.82 7.36 -23.08
N PHE A 722 -9.69 6.69 -23.33
CA PHE A 722 -8.47 7.35 -23.78
C PHE A 722 -7.89 6.64 -25.01
N THR A 723 -7.00 7.33 -25.71
CA THR A 723 -6.30 6.80 -26.87
C THR A 723 -4.87 6.46 -26.48
N ALA A 724 -4.38 5.31 -26.90
CA ALA A 724 -3.01 4.90 -26.68
C ALA A 724 -2.38 4.43 -28.01
N LYS A 725 -1.19 4.94 -28.29
CA LYS A 725 -0.36 4.61 -29.45
C LYS A 725 1.09 4.85 -29.10
N SER A 726 2.00 3.97 -29.53
CA SER A 726 3.43 4.22 -29.52
C SER A 726 4.03 3.88 -30.87
N ASP A 727 4.83 4.77 -31.42
CA ASP A 727 5.59 4.54 -32.66
C ASP A 727 7.01 4.02 -32.38
N LYS A 728 7.38 3.87 -31.11
CA LYS A 728 8.73 3.49 -30.66
C LYS A 728 8.95 1.99 -30.75
N PRO A 729 10.18 1.51 -30.97
CA PRO A 729 10.52 0.10 -30.81
C PRO A 729 10.21 -0.39 -29.39
N TRP A 730 9.82 -1.64 -29.27
CA TRP A 730 9.60 -2.31 -27.99
C TRP A 730 10.42 -3.59 -27.91
N PRO A 731 11.60 -3.56 -27.24
CA PRO A 731 12.45 -4.74 -27.12
C PRO A 731 11.91 -5.81 -26.16
N GLY A 732 10.80 -5.54 -25.49
CA GLY A 732 10.17 -6.44 -24.54
C GLY A 732 10.33 -6.01 -23.09
N ILE A 733 9.68 -6.74 -22.21
CA ILE A 733 9.59 -6.53 -20.77
C ILE A 733 10.51 -7.50 -20.03
N TYR A 734 11.15 -7.07 -18.96
CA TYR A 734 11.86 -7.96 -18.05
C TYR A 734 10.93 -8.60 -17.02
N GLY A 735 9.92 -7.89 -16.59
CA GLY A 735 8.97 -8.42 -15.64
C GLY A 735 7.81 -7.53 -15.26
N LEU A 736 7.01 -8.06 -14.34
CA LEU A 736 5.81 -7.43 -13.78
C LEU A 736 5.89 -7.47 -12.26
N SER A 737 5.52 -6.39 -11.60
CA SER A 737 5.48 -6.29 -10.14
C SER A 737 4.20 -5.63 -9.66
N GLY A 738 3.59 -6.20 -8.63
CA GLY A 738 2.49 -5.56 -7.90
C GLY A 738 3.02 -4.87 -6.66
N GLN A 739 2.51 -3.68 -6.34
CA GLN A 739 2.98 -2.85 -5.23
C GLN A 739 1.88 -2.64 -4.19
N LEU A 740 2.23 -2.79 -2.92
CA LEU A 740 1.39 -2.35 -1.80
C LEU A 740 2.13 -1.29 -0.99
N TRP A 741 1.77 -0.04 -1.20
CA TRP A 741 2.15 1.09 -0.33
C TRP A 741 1.28 1.08 0.92
N SER A 742 1.82 1.48 2.06
CA SER A 742 1.18 1.21 3.35
C SER A 742 0.69 2.44 4.12
N GLU A 743 0.57 3.62 3.49
CA GLU A 743 0.13 4.83 4.18
C GLU A 743 -1.25 4.67 4.83
N ALA A 744 -2.18 4.01 4.15
CA ALA A 744 -3.52 3.71 4.67
C ALA A 744 -3.67 2.27 5.20
N VAL A 745 -2.59 1.48 5.19
CA VAL A 745 -2.57 0.06 5.58
C VAL A 745 -1.80 -0.08 6.89
N ARG A 746 -2.51 -0.21 8.00
CA ARG A 746 -1.95 -0.15 9.35
C ARG A 746 -1.87 -1.50 10.08
N THR A 747 -2.56 -2.53 9.59
CA THR A 747 -2.57 -3.85 10.22
C THR A 747 -2.18 -4.96 9.25
N ASP A 748 -1.73 -6.09 9.77
CA ASP A 748 -1.41 -7.27 8.97
C ASP A 748 -2.62 -7.80 8.19
N ASP A 749 -3.81 -7.78 8.80
CA ASP A 749 -5.05 -8.16 8.12
C ASP A 749 -5.39 -7.21 6.96
N GLN A 750 -5.08 -5.92 7.09
CA GLN A 750 -5.24 -4.97 6.00
C GLN A 750 -4.24 -5.21 4.86
N VAL A 751 -3.00 -5.63 5.16
CA VAL A 751 -2.03 -6.05 4.14
C VAL A 751 -2.61 -7.19 3.30
N GLU A 752 -3.12 -8.22 3.97
CA GLU A 752 -3.68 -9.38 3.28
C GLU A 752 -4.98 -9.06 2.55
N TYR A 753 -5.84 -8.22 3.12
CA TYR A 753 -7.03 -7.70 2.46
C TYR A 753 -6.70 -6.97 1.16
N MET A 754 -5.69 -6.10 1.18
CA MET A 754 -5.31 -5.31 0.00
C MET A 754 -4.58 -6.14 -1.06
N LEU A 755 -3.77 -7.12 -0.67
CA LEU A 755 -3.03 -7.98 -1.60
C LEU A 755 -3.90 -9.11 -2.18
N PHE A 756 -4.74 -9.75 -1.36
CA PHE A 756 -5.48 -10.94 -1.77
C PHE A 756 -6.97 -10.68 -1.98
N PRO A 757 -7.57 -11.17 -3.08
CA PRO A 757 -6.95 -12.10 -4.05
C PRO A 757 -6.25 -11.45 -5.26
N ARG A 758 -6.01 -10.11 -5.29
CA ARG A 758 -5.41 -9.41 -6.47
C ARG A 758 -4.02 -9.91 -6.90
N ILE A 759 -3.26 -10.52 -5.99
CA ILE A 759 -1.96 -11.15 -6.33
C ILE A 759 -2.13 -12.37 -7.25
N LEU A 760 -3.29 -13.03 -7.27
CA LEU A 760 -3.53 -14.16 -8.15
C LEU A 760 -3.59 -13.78 -9.63
N PRO A 761 -4.39 -12.78 -10.07
CA PRO A 761 -4.34 -12.32 -11.45
C PRO A 761 -2.98 -11.68 -11.81
N LEU A 762 -2.28 -11.05 -10.86
CA LEU A 762 -0.89 -10.62 -11.08
C LEU A 762 0.01 -11.79 -11.46
N ALA A 763 -0.03 -12.87 -10.67
CA ALA A 763 0.74 -14.09 -10.92
C ALA A 763 0.38 -14.73 -12.26
N GLU A 764 -0.90 -14.75 -12.60
CA GLU A 764 -1.39 -15.24 -13.90
C GLU A 764 -0.78 -14.45 -15.06
N ARG A 765 -0.83 -13.12 -15.02
CA ARG A 765 -0.26 -12.26 -16.09
C ARG A 765 1.27 -12.34 -16.15
N ALA A 766 1.94 -12.47 -15.02
CA ALA A 766 3.40 -12.59 -14.97
C ALA A 766 3.91 -13.94 -15.47
N TRP A 767 3.09 -15.00 -15.35
CA TRP A 767 3.44 -16.37 -15.73
C TRP A 767 2.98 -16.76 -17.13
N HIS A 768 1.73 -16.41 -17.49
CA HIS A 768 1.04 -16.84 -18.69
C HIS A 768 0.65 -15.68 -19.59
N LYS A 769 0.92 -15.79 -20.89
CA LYS A 769 0.39 -14.86 -21.90
C LYS A 769 -0.95 -15.39 -22.41
N ALA A 770 -2.01 -14.61 -22.22
CA ALA A 770 -3.33 -15.00 -22.68
C ALA A 770 -3.48 -14.84 -24.20
N GLU A 771 -4.41 -15.61 -24.80
CA GLU A 771 -4.72 -15.54 -26.24
C GLU A 771 -5.28 -14.18 -26.69
N TRP A 772 -5.91 -13.43 -25.79
CA TRP A 772 -6.44 -12.09 -26.06
C TRP A 772 -5.37 -10.98 -25.96
N GLU A 773 -4.17 -11.27 -25.44
CA GLU A 773 -3.04 -10.33 -25.42
C GLU A 773 -2.40 -10.31 -26.83
N ASN A 774 -2.52 -9.16 -27.51
CA ASN A 774 -1.89 -8.98 -28.82
C ASN A 774 -0.39 -8.72 -28.69
N ASP A 775 0.38 -9.12 -29.70
CA ASP A 775 1.77 -8.69 -29.82
C ASP A 775 1.84 -7.19 -30.08
N TYR A 776 2.85 -6.56 -29.46
CA TYR A 776 3.08 -5.14 -29.68
C TYR A 776 3.40 -4.85 -31.15
N GLN A 777 2.75 -3.80 -31.68
CA GLN A 777 3.03 -3.28 -33.02
C GLN A 777 3.19 -1.77 -32.93
N ALA A 778 4.40 -1.28 -33.28
CA ALA A 778 4.65 0.16 -33.37
C ALA A 778 3.67 0.82 -34.35
N GLY A 779 3.07 1.94 -33.95
CA GLY A 779 2.12 2.70 -34.75
C GLY A 779 0.66 2.20 -34.66
N ARG A 780 0.39 1.07 -34.02
CA ARG A 780 -0.99 0.63 -33.80
C ARG A 780 -1.66 1.47 -32.73
N GLU A 781 -2.82 2.03 -33.08
CA GLU A 781 -3.65 2.81 -32.18
C GLU A 781 -4.74 1.94 -31.54
N TYR A 782 -4.96 2.15 -30.25
CA TYR A 782 -6.02 1.52 -29.45
C TYR A 782 -6.86 2.60 -28.79
N VAL A 783 -8.19 2.48 -28.94
CA VAL A 783 -9.16 3.42 -28.36
C VAL A 783 -10.38 2.65 -27.86
N GLY A 784 -10.69 2.80 -26.58
CA GLY A 784 -11.87 2.17 -25.99
C GLY A 784 -13.15 2.53 -26.72
N GLY A 785 -13.97 1.52 -27.02
CA GLY A 785 -15.24 1.67 -27.75
C GLY A 785 -15.12 2.05 -29.24
N LYS A 786 -13.91 2.23 -29.77
CA LYS A 786 -13.69 2.58 -31.17
C LYS A 786 -12.88 1.53 -31.93
N THR A 787 -11.77 1.07 -31.38
CA THR A 787 -10.99 -0.03 -31.96
C THR A 787 -11.42 -1.37 -31.38
N GLN A 788 -11.17 -2.47 -32.08
CA GLN A 788 -11.60 -3.83 -31.71
C GLN A 788 -10.47 -4.83 -31.99
N HIS A 789 -9.25 -4.48 -31.58
CA HIS A 789 -8.09 -5.36 -31.73
C HIS A 789 -8.06 -6.45 -30.66
N VAL A 790 -8.62 -6.17 -29.48
CA VAL A 790 -8.72 -7.13 -28.37
C VAL A 790 -10.03 -7.90 -28.46
N SER A 791 -9.97 -9.23 -28.48
CA SER A 791 -11.16 -10.08 -28.41
C SER A 791 -11.80 -9.99 -27.01
N GLN A 792 -12.83 -9.16 -26.88
CA GLN A 792 -13.59 -9.01 -25.62
C GLN A 792 -14.22 -10.34 -25.20
N GLN A 793 -14.65 -11.18 -26.16
CA GLN A 793 -15.21 -12.50 -25.85
C GLN A 793 -14.19 -13.46 -25.27
N ASN A 794 -12.97 -13.50 -25.85
CA ASN A 794 -11.91 -14.36 -25.31
C ASN A 794 -11.47 -13.89 -23.92
N LEU A 795 -11.37 -12.56 -23.70
CA LEU A 795 -11.08 -12.00 -22.39
C LEU A 795 -12.16 -12.37 -21.36
N ALA A 796 -13.45 -12.26 -21.73
CA ALA A 796 -14.56 -12.62 -20.85
C ALA A 796 -14.56 -14.12 -20.51
N ASN A 797 -14.36 -14.99 -21.50
CA ASN A 797 -14.30 -16.44 -21.29
C ASN A 797 -13.11 -16.84 -20.39
N ASP A 798 -11.97 -16.19 -20.57
CA ASP A 798 -10.78 -16.44 -19.77
C ASP A 798 -10.96 -15.93 -18.33
N TRP A 799 -11.65 -14.80 -18.16
CA TRP A 799 -12.06 -14.31 -16.83
C TRP A 799 -13.03 -15.27 -16.14
N ASP A 800 -14.05 -15.79 -16.84
CA ASP A 800 -15.01 -16.75 -16.28
C ASP A 800 -14.28 -17.99 -15.73
N ARG A 801 -13.32 -18.50 -16.51
CA ARG A 801 -12.44 -19.60 -16.10
C ARG A 801 -11.65 -19.25 -14.84
N PHE A 802 -10.93 -18.14 -14.89
CA PHE A 802 -10.08 -17.69 -13.79
C PHE A 802 -10.88 -17.45 -12.50
N ALA A 803 -11.98 -16.71 -12.58
CA ALA A 803 -12.84 -16.40 -11.44
C ALA A 803 -13.45 -17.66 -10.82
N THR A 804 -13.82 -18.66 -11.65
CA THR A 804 -14.33 -19.93 -11.13
C THR A 804 -13.25 -20.71 -10.38
N ILE A 805 -12.03 -20.78 -10.91
CA ILE A 805 -10.91 -21.46 -10.23
C ILE A 805 -10.60 -20.77 -8.90
N VAL A 806 -10.52 -19.44 -8.91
CA VAL A 806 -10.26 -18.66 -7.69
C VAL A 806 -11.32 -18.93 -6.64
N GLY A 807 -12.60 -18.78 -6.99
CA GLY A 807 -13.71 -18.95 -6.04
C GLY A 807 -13.81 -20.37 -5.47
N VAL A 808 -13.72 -21.37 -6.32
CA VAL A 808 -13.95 -22.77 -5.96
C VAL A 808 -12.71 -23.42 -5.32
N LYS A 809 -11.51 -23.05 -5.76
CA LYS A 809 -10.26 -23.70 -5.32
C LYS A 809 -9.38 -22.81 -4.45
N GLU A 810 -9.07 -21.59 -4.93
CA GLU A 810 -7.99 -20.81 -4.30
C GLU A 810 -8.46 -20.08 -3.02
N LEU A 811 -9.67 -19.52 -2.97
CA LEU A 811 -10.17 -18.88 -1.75
C LEU A 811 -10.27 -19.87 -0.56
N PRO A 812 -10.77 -21.11 -0.72
CA PRO A 812 -10.69 -22.12 0.34
C PRO A 812 -9.26 -22.46 0.77
N ARG A 813 -8.30 -22.46 -0.14
CA ARG A 813 -6.88 -22.71 0.15
C ARG A 813 -6.24 -21.56 0.92
N LEU A 814 -6.53 -20.33 0.53
CA LEU A 814 -6.12 -19.12 1.26
C LEU A 814 -6.67 -19.11 2.69
N ASP A 815 -7.93 -19.54 2.88
CA ASP A 815 -8.49 -19.71 4.22
C ASP A 815 -7.69 -20.70 5.07
N ARG A 816 -7.33 -21.87 4.51
CA ARG A 816 -6.50 -22.87 5.21
C ARG A 816 -5.09 -22.40 5.47
N ALA A 817 -4.56 -21.52 4.63
CA ALA A 817 -3.28 -20.86 4.84
C ALA A 817 -3.34 -19.72 5.88
N GLY A 818 -4.52 -19.38 6.39
CA GLY A 818 -4.72 -18.31 7.37
C GLY A 818 -4.63 -16.89 6.78
N VAL A 819 -4.83 -16.74 5.47
CA VAL A 819 -4.79 -15.45 4.80
C VAL A 819 -6.10 -14.70 4.98
N ALA A 820 -6.03 -13.46 5.46
CA ALA A 820 -7.19 -12.57 5.66
C ALA A 820 -7.59 -11.86 4.35
N TYR A 821 -7.73 -12.59 3.26
CA TYR A 821 -8.09 -12.04 1.96
C TYR A 821 -9.43 -11.26 1.97
N ARG A 822 -9.59 -10.33 1.02
CA ARG A 822 -10.86 -9.62 0.83
C ARG A 822 -11.96 -10.58 0.40
N ILE A 823 -12.99 -10.70 1.22
CA ILE A 823 -14.19 -11.43 0.87
C ILE A 823 -15.06 -10.50 0.00
N PRO A 824 -15.42 -10.91 -1.22
CA PRO A 824 -16.20 -10.04 -2.10
C PRO A 824 -17.55 -9.69 -1.48
N VAL A 825 -17.92 -8.42 -1.61
CA VAL A 825 -19.22 -7.93 -1.15
C VAL A 825 -20.30 -8.39 -2.14
N PRO A 826 -21.45 -8.92 -1.68
CA PRO A 826 -22.51 -9.35 -2.59
C PRO A 826 -23.06 -8.21 -3.45
N GLY A 827 -23.30 -8.50 -4.71
CA GLY A 827 -24.26 -7.76 -5.50
C GLY A 827 -25.68 -8.15 -5.09
N ALA A 828 -26.58 -7.18 -4.97
CA ALA A 828 -27.96 -7.48 -4.60
C ALA A 828 -28.95 -6.42 -5.06
N LYS A 829 -30.17 -6.85 -5.39
CA LYS A 829 -31.30 -5.98 -5.69
C LYS A 829 -32.62 -6.61 -5.18
N ILE A 830 -33.62 -5.77 -4.98
CA ILE A 830 -34.99 -6.24 -4.71
C ILE A 830 -35.84 -5.99 -5.97
N GLU A 831 -36.34 -7.05 -6.56
CA GLU A 831 -37.18 -7.00 -7.75
C GLU A 831 -38.52 -7.70 -7.48
N ASN A 832 -39.64 -7.00 -7.68
CA ASN A 832 -40.99 -7.49 -7.38
C ASN A 832 -41.14 -8.04 -5.93
N GLY A 833 -40.47 -7.42 -4.96
CA GLY A 833 -40.49 -7.84 -3.55
C GLY A 833 -39.68 -9.10 -3.25
N VAL A 834 -38.74 -9.47 -4.14
CA VAL A 834 -37.88 -10.65 -4.01
C VAL A 834 -36.42 -10.21 -4.02
N LEU A 835 -35.61 -10.72 -3.08
CA LEU A 835 -34.16 -10.49 -3.07
C LEU A 835 -33.48 -11.35 -4.14
N LEU A 836 -32.71 -10.70 -5.00
CA LEU A 836 -31.77 -11.34 -5.91
C LEU A 836 -30.37 -10.95 -5.49
N ALA A 837 -29.46 -11.93 -5.32
CA ALA A 837 -28.09 -11.68 -4.90
C ALA A 837 -27.12 -12.62 -5.63
N ASN A 838 -25.89 -12.12 -5.87
CA ASN A 838 -24.81 -12.85 -6.52
C ASN A 838 -23.42 -12.38 -6.01
N LEU A 839 -22.37 -13.08 -6.41
CA LEU A 839 -20.97 -12.79 -6.08
C LEU A 839 -20.09 -12.78 -7.33
N SER A 840 -18.97 -12.09 -7.24
CA SER A 840 -17.93 -12.07 -8.27
C SER A 840 -17.15 -13.40 -8.37
N TYR A 841 -17.18 -14.21 -7.32
CA TYR A 841 -16.58 -15.54 -7.27
C TYR A 841 -17.60 -16.60 -6.88
N PRO A 842 -17.75 -17.69 -7.66
CA PRO A 842 -18.56 -18.82 -7.24
C PRO A 842 -17.92 -19.56 -6.05
N GLY A 843 -18.72 -20.33 -5.32
CA GLY A 843 -18.23 -21.17 -4.22
C GLY A 843 -18.32 -20.56 -2.81
N LEU A 844 -18.51 -19.24 -2.71
CA LEU A 844 -18.75 -18.59 -1.43
C LEU A 844 -20.28 -18.54 -1.10
N VAL A 845 -20.58 -18.41 0.20
CA VAL A 845 -21.96 -18.38 0.70
C VAL A 845 -22.41 -16.95 0.90
N ILE A 846 -23.58 -16.60 0.40
CA ILE A 846 -24.28 -15.34 0.70
C ILE A 846 -25.21 -15.58 1.88
N GLU A 847 -25.22 -14.66 2.81
CA GLU A 847 -26.20 -14.58 3.90
C GLU A 847 -27.03 -13.29 3.80
N TYR A 848 -28.27 -13.35 4.24
CA TYR A 848 -29.16 -12.20 4.34
C TYR A 848 -29.83 -12.11 5.70
N SER A 849 -30.25 -10.90 6.10
CA SER A 849 -31.06 -10.64 7.29
C SER A 849 -32.11 -9.57 6.98
N LEU A 850 -33.36 -9.82 7.36
CA LEU A 850 -34.51 -8.97 7.03
C LEU A 850 -34.65 -7.80 8.02
N GLY A 851 -34.84 -6.59 7.50
CA GLY A 851 -35.04 -5.38 8.31
C GLY A 851 -33.87 -5.08 9.24
N GLU A 852 -34.17 -4.65 10.46
CA GLU A 852 -33.18 -4.34 11.50
C GLU A 852 -32.68 -5.57 12.27
N SER A 853 -33.15 -6.78 11.92
CA SER A 853 -32.71 -8.00 12.54
C SER A 853 -31.23 -8.30 12.28
N ASP A 854 -30.58 -9.00 13.20
CA ASP A 854 -29.27 -9.62 13.03
C ASP A 854 -29.34 -11.15 12.93
N HIS A 855 -30.53 -11.67 12.60
CA HIS A 855 -30.71 -13.08 12.32
C HIS A 855 -30.36 -13.41 10.88
N TRP A 856 -29.15 -13.95 10.68
CA TRP A 856 -28.60 -14.27 9.36
C TRP A 856 -29.06 -15.64 8.85
N GLN A 857 -29.49 -15.69 7.60
CA GLN A 857 -29.93 -16.88 6.89
C GLN A 857 -29.12 -17.04 5.60
N THR A 858 -28.87 -18.30 5.21
CA THR A 858 -28.20 -18.59 3.93
C THR A 858 -29.14 -18.26 2.76
N TYR A 859 -28.64 -17.50 1.81
CA TYR A 859 -29.35 -17.19 0.57
C TYR A 859 -29.31 -18.37 -0.42
N SER A 860 -30.44 -18.60 -1.10
CA SER A 860 -30.54 -19.57 -2.17
C SER A 860 -31.20 -18.93 -3.39
N ALA A 861 -30.49 -18.95 -4.53
CA ALA A 861 -31.03 -18.43 -5.79
C ALA A 861 -32.25 -19.24 -6.32
N GLN A 862 -32.39 -20.52 -5.93
CA GLN A 862 -33.53 -21.36 -6.27
C GLN A 862 -34.78 -21.03 -5.42
N HIS A 863 -34.56 -20.48 -4.22
CA HIS A 863 -35.60 -20.10 -3.28
C HIS A 863 -35.33 -18.71 -2.71
N PRO A 864 -35.38 -17.67 -3.55
CA PRO A 864 -35.03 -16.33 -3.12
C PRO A 864 -36.06 -15.78 -2.13
N PRO A 865 -35.62 -15.11 -1.04
CA PRO A 865 -36.54 -14.65 -0.01
C PRO A 865 -37.38 -13.46 -0.49
N LYS A 866 -38.61 -13.39 0.04
CA LYS A 866 -39.47 -12.23 -0.09
C LYS A 866 -39.02 -11.16 0.91
N VAL A 867 -38.95 -9.93 0.44
CA VAL A 867 -38.51 -8.76 1.22
C VAL A 867 -39.59 -7.70 1.21
N ASN A 868 -39.88 -7.15 2.37
CA ASN A 868 -40.73 -5.99 2.54
C ASN A 868 -39.92 -4.92 3.28
N GLY A 869 -39.51 -3.87 2.58
CA GLY A 869 -38.66 -2.79 3.11
C GLY A 869 -37.18 -3.00 2.82
N SER A 870 -36.34 -3.22 3.83
CA SER A 870 -34.89 -3.37 3.68
C SER A 870 -34.39 -4.78 4.01
N VAL A 871 -33.25 -5.15 3.44
CA VAL A 871 -32.52 -6.38 3.69
C VAL A 871 -31.03 -6.11 3.78
N LYS A 872 -30.39 -6.72 4.77
CA LYS A 872 -28.93 -6.75 4.90
C LYS A 872 -28.40 -7.99 4.17
N VAL A 873 -27.28 -7.83 3.42
CA VAL A 873 -26.60 -8.95 2.76
C VAL A 873 -25.11 -8.92 3.05
N ARG A 874 -24.49 -10.10 3.14
CA ARG A 874 -23.05 -10.27 3.28
C ARG A 874 -22.61 -11.60 2.69
N ALA A 875 -21.34 -11.76 2.38
CA ALA A 875 -20.74 -13.03 2.01
C ALA A 875 -19.93 -13.62 3.18
N LYS A 876 -19.80 -14.94 3.21
CA LYS A 876 -18.91 -15.68 4.11
C LYS A 876 -17.74 -16.25 3.32
N ASN A 877 -16.57 -16.31 3.96
CA ASN A 877 -15.46 -17.09 3.45
C ASN A 877 -15.78 -18.60 3.43
N ALA A 878 -14.96 -19.39 2.75
CA ALA A 878 -15.23 -20.82 2.59
C ALA A 878 -15.29 -21.59 3.93
N LEU A 879 -14.49 -21.20 4.92
CA LEU A 879 -14.51 -21.79 6.27
C LEU A 879 -15.65 -21.26 7.16
N GLY A 880 -16.36 -20.22 6.73
CA GLY A 880 -17.45 -19.62 7.50
C GLY A 880 -17.02 -18.84 8.75
N THR A 881 -15.74 -18.48 8.85
CA THR A 881 -15.15 -17.83 10.03
C THR A 881 -15.08 -16.30 9.90
N ARG A 882 -15.13 -15.77 8.68
CA ARG A 882 -15.09 -14.33 8.38
C ARG A 882 -16.21 -13.96 7.42
N THR A 883 -16.61 -12.70 7.43
CA THR A 883 -17.63 -12.15 6.53
C THR A 883 -17.12 -10.92 5.80
N SER A 884 -17.72 -10.63 4.65
CA SER A 884 -17.59 -9.31 4.00
C SER A 884 -18.25 -8.23 4.85
N ARG A 885 -18.02 -6.96 4.48
CA ARG A 885 -18.87 -5.88 4.98
C ARG A 885 -20.34 -6.15 4.61
N VAL A 886 -21.23 -5.57 5.40
CA VAL A 886 -22.67 -5.66 5.18
C VAL A 886 -23.11 -4.60 4.18
N GLU A 887 -23.91 -4.99 3.20
CA GLU A 887 -24.65 -4.06 2.32
C GLU A 887 -26.12 -4.03 2.70
N ILE A 888 -26.72 -2.85 2.65
CA ILE A 888 -28.15 -2.65 2.92
C ILE A 888 -28.84 -2.34 1.59
N VAL A 889 -29.81 -3.16 1.23
CA VAL A 889 -30.64 -2.99 0.04
C VAL A 889 -32.05 -2.64 0.47
N THR A 890 -32.58 -1.54 -0.05
CA THR A 890 -33.93 -1.08 0.26
C THR A 890 -34.81 -1.20 -0.97
N GLN A 891 -36.03 -1.68 -0.79
CA GLN A 891 -37.04 -1.72 -1.85
C GLN A 891 -37.35 -0.26 -2.28
N LYS A 892 -37.17 0.01 -3.57
CA LYS A 892 -37.51 1.32 -4.16
C LYS A 892 -39.03 1.44 -4.34
#